data_42c3d3db4505adb8f93088abade2ca58
#
_entry.id   42c3d3db4505adb8f93088abade2ca58
#
_cell.length_a   1.000
_cell.length_b   1.000
_cell.length_c   1.000
_cell.angle_alpha   90.00
_cell.angle_beta   90.00
_cell.angle_gamma   90.00
#
_symmetry.space_group_name_H-M   'P 1'
#
loop_
_entity.id
_entity.type
_entity.pdbx_description
1 polymer ?
#
loop_
_entity_poly.entity_id
_entity_poly.type
_entity_poly.pdbx_seq_one_letter_code
_entity_poly.pdbx_strand_id
1 'polypeptide(L)'
;MSNERTIAIPPGAEAGLPASRKSSYRPEVQGLRALAVLMVVTYHVWLGRVSGGVDIFLLISAFLMTLSFTRKVDSGKPLRLLSHWLHLLKRLLPAVVVVVLGVLVGTWAILPQSRWPDILDQAWASLLYRQNWLLADSAVDYYAQNHSGASPLQHFWSLSIQGQVFLLWPLVFAGAALLRRLLRRWTSVGDRLVNYRALLAAAFGAIFVASLVYSIDQTAGNQAYAYFDTRARLWEFALGSLLALALPFLKPGKILRVALGWAGLAAMLSCGLLLTVDRSFPGFIALWPTLAAAAIIVAGRSGSRFGVDRFLTWKPLVALGDNSYALYLWHWPLLVLALAGAGITSPNLLQGLCIVAASIVLAVLTTRFVEKPLRDWHWPERRAWRTAVVIVACGALLAGPVSVWQSQLLAEEAAAASQPKELTPGAAALAPENAGRPTPDAKIIPAPAAMKNEWADIDGLCADGNVPSDPLLQGCLQNSRPDAVSKRIVVLGDSHAQQYMAALGPIAKSHGWEVITLLKGNCRFGGESPDRDAECNAFNKASAQYVLDHHPGAVFTVASLTLKDAPFETEVPQYLEGIKPFTDAGMEVVGIRDNPRFGINMPECVQKNGPDAPQCNVPLQESLAGSSPLEAYRGKVAGLHLMDMSDFICAGGTCPAVVGNVYVYKDDNHLTKTYVQTMIPMFEQSLLESTGWK
;
A
#
# COMPACT_ATOMS: atom_id res chain seq x y z
N MET A 1 91.40 -7.72 4.59
CA MET A 1 91.55 -7.02 3.31
C MET A 1 90.28 -7.31 2.48
N SER A 2 89.32 -6.46 2.61
CA SER A 2 88.02 -6.55 2.01
C SER A 2 87.89 -5.46 0.89
N ASN A 3 87.58 -5.88 -0.29
CA ASN A 3 87.37 -4.99 -1.45
C ASN A 3 85.87 -4.67 -1.61
N GLU A 4 85.46 -3.48 -1.24
CA GLU A 4 84.18 -2.91 -1.61
C GLU A 4 84.22 -2.45 -3.03
N ARG A 5 83.37 -3.04 -3.87
CA ARG A 5 83.07 -2.48 -5.23
C ARG A 5 81.77 -1.68 -5.13
N THR A 6 81.91 -0.37 -5.17
CA THR A 6 80.84 0.60 -5.36
C THR A 6 80.33 0.52 -6.81
N ILE A 7 79.08 0.09 -7.02
CA ILE A 7 78.41 0.13 -8.31
C ILE A 7 77.70 1.45 -8.40
N ALA A 8 78.12 2.34 -9.32
CA ALA A 8 77.48 3.59 -9.66
C ALA A 8 76.16 3.33 -10.44
N ILE A 9 75.07 3.86 -9.95
CA ILE A 9 73.75 3.87 -10.61
C ILE A 9 73.72 5.07 -11.54
N PRO A 10 73.32 4.93 -12.85
CA PRO A 10 73.19 6.05 -13.77
C PRO A 10 71.94 6.91 -13.40
N PRO A 11 71.99 8.24 -13.56
CA PRO A 11 70.84 9.11 -13.36
C PRO A 11 69.94 9.07 -14.59
N GLY A 12 68.66 8.69 -14.39
CA GLY A 12 67.66 8.84 -15.44
C GLY A 12 66.69 7.70 -15.62
N ALA A 13 65.92 7.35 -14.57
CA ALA A 13 64.67 6.65 -14.76
C ALA A 13 63.71 7.14 -13.67
N GLU A 14 63.09 8.30 -13.89
CA GLU A 14 61.86 8.61 -13.15
C GLU A 14 60.81 7.56 -13.57
N ALA A 15 60.70 6.52 -12.77
CA ALA A 15 59.61 5.58 -12.83
C ALA A 15 58.32 6.34 -12.55
N GLY A 16 57.56 6.62 -13.62
CA GLY A 16 56.23 7.23 -13.54
C GLY A 16 55.39 6.46 -12.51
N LEU A 17 55.14 7.10 -11.36
CA LEU A 17 54.16 6.63 -10.40
C LEU A 17 52.86 6.30 -11.09
N PRO A 18 52.26 5.11 -10.92
CA PRO A 18 51.03 4.77 -11.58
C PRO A 18 49.99 5.80 -11.17
N ALA A 19 49.37 6.46 -12.18
CA ALA A 19 48.34 7.46 -11.99
C ALA A 19 47.37 6.97 -10.94
N SER A 20 47.26 7.69 -9.81
CA SER A 20 46.40 7.37 -8.68
C SER A 20 45.03 6.96 -9.21
N ARG A 21 44.60 5.76 -8.94
CA ARG A 21 43.22 5.28 -9.20
C ARG A 21 42.30 6.30 -8.55
N LYS A 22 41.77 7.27 -9.34
CA LYS A 22 40.79 8.24 -8.88
C LYS A 22 39.67 7.42 -8.22
N SER A 23 39.54 7.53 -6.91
CA SER A 23 38.51 6.91 -6.11
C SER A 23 37.14 7.11 -6.77
N SER A 24 36.40 6.03 -6.99
CA SER A 24 35.06 6.10 -7.56
C SER A 24 34.02 6.64 -6.56
N TYR A 25 34.42 6.93 -5.37
CA TYR A 25 33.59 7.44 -4.28
C TYR A 25 33.20 8.90 -4.51
N ARG A 26 31.89 9.18 -4.47
CA ARG A 26 31.27 10.50 -4.66
C ARG A 26 30.60 10.95 -3.37
N PRO A 27 31.31 11.63 -2.46
CA PRO A 27 30.76 12.05 -1.16
C PRO A 27 29.59 13.04 -1.31
N GLU A 28 29.56 13.85 -2.36
CA GLU A 28 28.44 14.74 -2.66
C GLU A 28 27.13 13.99 -2.93
N VAL A 29 27.20 12.78 -3.50
CA VAL A 29 26.03 11.92 -3.71
C VAL A 29 25.60 11.29 -2.38
N GLN A 30 26.51 11.00 -1.46
CA GLN A 30 26.14 10.55 -0.12
C GLN A 30 25.43 11.65 0.68
N GLY A 31 25.92 12.89 0.59
CA GLY A 31 25.22 14.05 1.16
C GLY A 31 23.83 14.26 0.58
N LEU A 32 23.66 14.07 -0.75
CA LEU A 32 22.36 14.13 -1.40
C LEU A 32 21.41 13.05 -0.88
N ARG A 33 21.90 11.82 -0.67
CA ARG A 33 21.13 10.72 -0.06
C ARG A 33 20.72 11.05 1.38
N ALA A 34 21.60 11.68 2.16
CA ALA A 34 21.27 12.14 3.50
C ALA A 34 20.14 13.16 3.50
N LEU A 35 20.18 14.15 2.61
CA LEU A 35 19.11 15.13 2.50
C LEU A 35 17.80 14.49 2.06
N ALA A 36 17.85 13.57 1.09
CA ALA A 36 16.66 12.87 0.62
C ALA A 36 15.99 12.07 1.76
N VAL A 37 16.76 11.33 2.58
CA VAL A 37 16.18 10.59 3.71
C VAL A 37 15.67 11.53 4.81
N LEU A 38 16.38 12.61 5.09
CA LEU A 38 15.93 13.62 6.07
C LEU A 38 14.61 14.26 5.63
N MET A 39 14.45 14.58 4.35
CA MET A 39 13.18 15.05 3.80
C MET A 39 12.07 14.02 4.03
N VAL A 40 12.28 12.75 3.67
CA VAL A 40 11.29 11.69 3.92
C VAL A 40 10.92 11.64 5.40
N VAL A 41 11.89 11.57 6.29
CA VAL A 41 11.65 11.47 7.74
C VAL A 41 10.90 12.69 8.28
N THR A 42 11.35 13.91 7.93
CA THR A 42 10.72 15.16 8.40
C THR A 42 9.28 15.27 7.93
N TYR A 43 9.03 14.94 6.65
CA TYR A 43 7.69 15.02 6.08
C TYR A 43 6.75 13.99 6.69
N HIS A 44 7.21 12.76 6.92
CA HIS A 44 6.39 11.75 7.57
C HIS A 44 6.09 12.09 9.03
N VAL A 45 7.08 12.60 9.78
CA VAL A 45 6.91 12.86 11.21
C VAL A 45 6.02 14.08 11.49
N TRP A 46 6.18 15.17 10.74
CA TRP A 46 5.49 16.44 11.09
C TRP A 46 4.53 17.00 10.05
N LEU A 47 4.66 16.63 8.78
CA LEU A 47 3.90 17.27 7.72
C LEU A 47 2.81 16.38 7.12
N GLY A 48 2.86 15.08 7.35
CA GLY A 48 1.88 14.12 6.79
C GLY A 48 1.81 14.10 5.26
N ARG A 49 2.89 14.51 4.57
CA ARG A 49 2.93 14.70 3.12
C ARG A 49 4.08 13.94 2.47
N VAL A 50 3.97 13.72 1.16
CA VAL A 50 5.06 13.16 0.35
C VAL A 50 6.11 14.22 0.04
N SER A 51 7.39 13.86 0.20
CA SER A 51 8.52 14.79 0.07
C SER A 51 9.22 14.79 -1.29
N GLY A 52 8.94 13.80 -2.16
CA GLY A 52 9.76 13.52 -3.37
C GLY A 52 11.13 12.92 -3.05
N GLY A 53 11.43 12.66 -1.77
CA GLY A 53 12.74 12.10 -1.38
C GLY A 53 12.94 10.65 -1.84
N VAL A 54 11.87 9.87 -1.94
CA VAL A 54 11.92 8.50 -2.47
C VAL A 54 12.33 8.50 -3.94
N ASP A 55 11.74 9.36 -4.76
CA ASP A 55 12.02 9.48 -6.20
C ASP A 55 13.50 9.81 -6.46
N ILE A 56 14.08 10.65 -5.60
CA ILE A 56 15.51 10.94 -5.61
C ILE A 56 16.35 9.67 -5.34
N PHE A 57 15.90 8.81 -4.41
CA PHE A 57 16.58 7.53 -4.15
C PHE A 57 16.50 6.58 -5.33
N LEU A 58 15.36 6.50 -6.01
CA LEU A 58 15.18 5.66 -7.19
C LEU A 58 16.13 6.08 -8.30
N LEU A 59 16.18 7.39 -8.61
CA LEU A 59 17.11 7.98 -9.58
C LEU A 59 18.58 7.69 -9.22
N ILE A 60 19.01 7.98 -7.97
CA ILE A 60 20.41 7.79 -7.54
C ILE A 60 20.80 6.32 -7.64
N SER A 61 19.91 5.40 -7.30
CA SER A 61 20.18 3.96 -7.34
C SER A 61 20.51 3.48 -8.74
N ALA A 62 19.70 3.86 -9.73
CA ALA A 62 19.94 3.52 -11.13
C ALA A 62 21.17 4.24 -11.69
N PHE A 63 21.37 5.50 -11.30
CA PHE A 63 22.57 6.27 -11.66
C PHE A 63 23.86 5.57 -11.24
N LEU A 64 23.96 5.16 -9.95
CA LEU A 64 25.16 4.49 -9.43
C LEU A 64 25.34 3.09 -10.03
N MET A 65 24.26 2.37 -10.23
CA MET A 65 24.27 1.04 -10.87
C MET A 65 24.81 1.17 -12.31
N THR A 66 24.27 2.10 -13.09
CA THR A 66 24.69 2.34 -14.48
C THR A 66 26.17 2.73 -14.58
N LEU A 67 26.67 3.60 -13.68
CA LEU A 67 28.09 3.90 -13.61
C LEU A 67 28.94 2.67 -13.31
N SER A 68 28.46 1.77 -12.46
CA SER A 68 29.17 0.53 -12.11
C SER A 68 29.23 -0.44 -13.28
N PHE A 69 28.10 -0.68 -13.96
CA PHE A 69 28.01 -1.64 -15.07
C PHE A 69 28.74 -1.13 -16.31
N THR A 70 28.61 0.14 -16.67
CA THR A 70 29.34 0.72 -17.81
C THR A 70 30.84 0.65 -17.62
N ARG A 71 31.35 0.94 -16.42
CA ARG A 71 32.78 0.78 -16.10
C ARG A 71 33.28 -0.66 -16.25
N LYS A 72 32.46 -1.67 -15.83
CA LYS A 72 32.81 -3.08 -16.01
C LYS A 72 32.95 -3.43 -17.48
N VAL A 73 32.01 -3.00 -18.32
CA VAL A 73 32.03 -3.24 -19.76
C VAL A 73 33.19 -2.50 -20.42
N ASP A 74 33.42 -1.23 -20.08
CA ASP A 74 34.57 -0.41 -20.62
C ASP A 74 35.92 -1.04 -20.22
N SER A 75 36.02 -1.69 -19.06
CA SER A 75 37.23 -2.40 -18.62
C SER A 75 37.32 -3.84 -19.11
N GLY A 76 36.45 -4.28 -20.02
CA GLY A 76 36.43 -5.66 -20.57
C GLY A 76 36.04 -6.76 -19.57
N LYS A 77 35.53 -6.40 -18.38
CA LYS A 77 35.13 -7.36 -17.36
C LYS A 77 33.77 -7.98 -17.67
N PRO A 78 33.57 -9.29 -17.44
CA PRO A 78 32.28 -9.93 -17.67
C PRO A 78 31.21 -9.42 -16.69
N LEU A 79 29.96 -9.31 -17.20
CA LEU A 79 28.77 -9.02 -16.39
C LEU A 79 28.32 -10.30 -15.71
N ARG A 80 28.83 -10.61 -14.53
CA ARG A 80 28.45 -11.80 -13.74
C ARG A 80 27.14 -11.50 -13.00
N LEU A 81 25.99 -11.68 -13.65
CA LEU A 81 24.67 -11.29 -13.12
C LEU A 81 24.33 -12.01 -11.81
N LEU A 82 24.45 -13.34 -11.77
CA LEU A 82 24.17 -14.12 -10.56
C LEU A 82 25.01 -13.65 -9.37
N SER A 83 26.31 -13.46 -9.58
CA SER A 83 27.21 -12.96 -8.53
C SER A 83 26.81 -11.53 -8.08
N HIS A 84 26.33 -10.69 -9.00
CA HIS A 84 25.84 -9.34 -8.68
C HIS A 84 24.58 -9.40 -7.80
N TRP A 85 23.60 -10.22 -8.17
CA TRP A 85 22.35 -10.38 -7.41
C TRP A 85 22.59 -10.97 -6.02
N LEU A 86 23.41 -12.02 -5.93
CA LEU A 86 23.76 -12.62 -4.63
C LEU A 86 24.49 -11.63 -3.72
N HIS A 87 25.41 -10.83 -4.28
CA HIS A 87 26.09 -9.79 -3.51
C HIS A 87 25.16 -8.68 -3.03
N LEU A 88 24.20 -8.28 -3.87
CA LEU A 88 23.18 -7.29 -3.53
C LEU A 88 22.28 -7.79 -2.41
N LEU A 89 21.72 -9.00 -2.53
CA LEU A 89 20.85 -9.60 -1.51
C LEU A 89 21.59 -9.79 -0.18
N LYS A 90 22.85 -10.29 -0.23
CA LYS A 90 23.70 -10.40 0.98
C LYS A 90 23.87 -9.06 1.70
N ARG A 91 23.90 -7.97 0.95
CA ARG A 91 24.04 -6.62 1.50
C ARG A 91 22.74 -6.06 2.08
N LEU A 92 21.60 -6.22 1.38
CA LEU A 92 20.35 -5.53 1.70
C LEU A 92 19.47 -6.33 2.66
N LEU A 93 19.34 -7.64 2.45
CA LEU A 93 18.41 -8.48 3.18
C LEU A 93 18.62 -8.51 4.71
N PRO A 94 19.84 -8.53 5.26
CA PRO A 94 20.03 -8.58 6.70
C PRO A 94 19.41 -7.40 7.47
N ALA A 95 19.51 -6.19 6.93
CA ALA A 95 18.90 -5.02 7.56
C ALA A 95 17.36 -5.09 7.48
N VAL A 96 16.80 -5.57 6.36
CA VAL A 96 15.35 -5.84 6.22
C VAL A 96 14.88 -6.80 7.30
N VAL A 97 15.57 -7.94 7.46
CA VAL A 97 15.20 -8.98 8.45
C VAL A 97 15.21 -8.41 9.87
N VAL A 98 16.24 -7.66 10.26
CA VAL A 98 16.32 -7.06 11.60
C VAL A 98 15.20 -6.06 11.85
N VAL A 99 14.91 -5.20 10.86
CA VAL A 99 13.84 -4.21 11.00
C VAL A 99 12.47 -4.88 11.08
N VAL A 100 12.19 -5.85 10.20
CA VAL A 100 10.89 -6.54 10.20
C VAL A 100 10.72 -7.34 11.50
N LEU A 101 11.75 -8.02 12.01
CA LEU A 101 11.70 -8.67 13.33
C LEU A 101 11.41 -7.65 14.45
N GLY A 102 12.04 -6.48 14.42
CA GLY A 102 11.73 -5.39 15.35
C GLY A 102 10.28 -4.91 15.23
N VAL A 103 9.76 -4.83 14.02
CA VAL A 103 8.34 -4.51 13.76
C VAL A 103 7.42 -5.59 14.34
N LEU A 104 7.73 -6.88 14.16
CA LEU A 104 6.93 -7.97 14.70
C LEU A 104 6.86 -7.92 16.23
N VAL A 105 7.99 -7.65 16.89
CA VAL A 105 8.02 -7.45 18.36
C VAL A 105 7.17 -6.25 18.76
N GLY A 106 7.29 -5.12 18.06
CA GLY A 106 6.47 -3.92 18.32
C GLY A 106 4.99 -4.15 18.05
N THR A 107 4.66 -4.91 17.00
CA THR A 107 3.28 -5.31 16.68
C THR A 107 2.68 -6.14 17.79
N TRP A 108 3.39 -7.16 18.25
CA TRP A 108 2.92 -8.01 19.36
C TRP A 108 2.71 -7.22 20.65
N ALA A 109 3.59 -6.26 20.97
CA ALA A 109 3.55 -5.52 22.21
C ALA A 109 2.56 -4.33 22.21
N ILE A 110 2.24 -3.75 21.06
CA ILE A 110 1.55 -2.45 20.98
C ILE A 110 0.24 -2.54 20.18
N LEU A 111 0.22 -3.31 19.08
CA LEU A 111 -0.91 -3.29 18.16
C LEU A 111 -1.96 -4.33 18.50
N PRO A 112 -3.25 -4.04 18.29
CA PRO A 112 -4.33 -4.98 18.53
C PRO A 112 -4.23 -6.19 17.58
N GLN A 113 -4.77 -7.32 18.01
CA GLN A 113 -4.68 -8.60 17.27
C GLN A 113 -5.37 -8.54 15.90
N SER A 114 -6.39 -7.71 15.76
CA SER A 114 -7.08 -7.47 14.50
C SER A 114 -6.15 -7.00 13.37
N ARG A 115 -5.03 -6.34 13.70
CA ARG A 115 -4.03 -5.85 12.75
C ARG A 115 -2.90 -6.83 12.44
N TRP A 116 -2.75 -7.91 13.23
CA TRP A 116 -1.62 -8.83 13.11
C TRP A 116 -1.57 -9.56 11.76
N PRO A 117 -2.68 -10.11 11.22
CA PRO A 117 -2.64 -10.84 9.96
C PRO A 117 -2.11 -10.00 8.79
N ASP A 118 -2.58 -8.75 8.68
CA ASP A 118 -2.12 -7.85 7.61
C ASP A 118 -0.63 -7.51 7.73
N ILE A 119 -0.12 -7.35 8.96
CA ILE A 119 1.30 -7.09 9.19
C ILE A 119 2.14 -8.33 8.87
N LEU A 120 1.65 -9.54 9.18
CA LEU A 120 2.33 -10.79 8.85
C LEU A 120 2.37 -11.02 7.32
N ASP A 121 1.27 -10.75 6.60
CA ASP A 121 1.23 -10.78 5.14
C ASP A 121 2.20 -9.75 4.53
N GLN A 122 2.25 -8.55 5.09
CA GLN A 122 3.20 -7.51 4.69
C GLN A 122 4.66 -7.86 5.04
N ALA A 123 4.90 -8.61 6.12
CA ALA A 123 6.23 -9.13 6.43
C ALA A 123 6.73 -10.10 5.36
N TRP A 124 5.87 -11.03 4.89
CA TRP A 124 6.16 -11.88 3.74
C TRP A 124 6.38 -11.08 2.45
N ALA A 125 5.49 -10.14 2.17
CA ALA A 125 5.59 -9.30 0.99
C ALA A 125 6.87 -8.46 0.98
N SER A 126 7.29 -7.94 2.16
CA SER A 126 8.53 -7.19 2.33
C SER A 126 9.78 -8.08 2.15
N LEU A 127 9.77 -9.30 2.69
CA LEU A 127 10.85 -10.28 2.53
C LEU A 127 11.05 -10.65 1.06
N LEU A 128 9.95 -10.80 0.32
CA LEU A 128 9.92 -11.20 -1.09
C LEU A 128 9.98 -10.01 -2.07
N TYR A 129 10.15 -8.79 -1.59
CA TYR A 129 10.13 -7.56 -2.40
C TYR A 129 8.85 -7.41 -3.25
N ARG A 130 7.68 -7.74 -2.67
CA ARG A 130 6.34 -7.64 -3.29
C ARG A 130 5.39 -6.69 -2.57
N GLN A 131 5.85 -5.96 -1.56
CA GLN A 131 5.02 -5.09 -0.73
C GLN A 131 4.25 -4.04 -1.54
N ASN A 132 4.83 -3.53 -2.61
CA ASN A 132 4.19 -2.56 -3.48
C ASN A 132 2.96 -3.15 -4.22
N TRP A 133 3.02 -4.40 -4.66
CA TRP A 133 1.89 -5.07 -5.29
C TRP A 133 0.78 -5.39 -4.28
N LEU A 134 1.13 -5.86 -3.08
CA LEU A 134 0.15 -6.08 -2.01
C LEU A 134 -0.61 -4.79 -1.66
N LEU A 135 0.10 -3.66 -1.61
CA LEU A 135 -0.53 -2.37 -1.32
C LEU A 135 -1.33 -1.82 -2.51
N ALA A 136 -0.89 -2.04 -3.74
CA ALA A 136 -1.64 -1.67 -4.94
C ALA A 136 -2.98 -2.41 -5.01
N ASP A 137 -2.96 -3.73 -4.75
CA ASP A 137 -4.15 -4.57 -4.77
C ASP A 137 -5.14 -4.21 -3.65
N SER A 138 -4.64 -3.79 -2.48
CA SER A 138 -5.47 -3.36 -1.35
C SER A 138 -5.98 -1.92 -1.47
N ALA A 139 -5.56 -1.17 -2.50
CA ALA A 139 -5.90 0.25 -2.73
C ALA A 139 -5.66 1.15 -1.49
N VAL A 140 -4.61 0.85 -0.73
CA VAL A 140 -4.27 1.63 0.48
C VAL A 140 -3.90 3.05 0.08
N ASP A 141 -4.70 4.02 0.53
CA ASP A 141 -4.38 5.44 0.37
C ASP A 141 -3.14 5.79 1.20
N TYR A 142 -2.02 5.97 0.52
CA TYR A 142 -0.75 6.36 1.13
C TYR A 142 -0.80 7.78 1.70
N TYR A 143 -1.71 8.62 1.21
CA TYR A 143 -1.88 10.01 1.64
C TYR A 143 -2.85 10.17 2.82
N ALA A 144 -3.38 9.07 3.37
CA ALA A 144 -4.22 9.13 4.56
C ALA A 144 -3.49 9.91 5.68
N GLN A 145 -4.12 10.97 6.16
CA GLN A 145 -3.52 11.87 7.16
C GLN A 145 -3.35 11.19 8.53
N ASN A 146 -4.06 10.08 8.77
CA ASN A 146 -3.97 9.34 10.02
C ASN A 146 -2.95 8.21 9.94
N HIS A 147 -1.69 8.51 10.29
CA HIS A 147 -0.62 7.51 10.30
C HIS A 147 -0.76 6.47 11.44
N SER A 148 -1.62 6.68 12.45
CA SER A 148 -1.84 5.70 13.51
C SER A 148 -2.57 4.44 12.99
N GLY A 149 -3.40 4.59 11.96
CA GLY A 149 -4.05 3.50 11.23
C GLY A 149 -3.17 2.81 10.19
N ALA A 150 -2.04 3.43 9.78
CA ALA A 150 -1.16 2.88 8.76
C ALA A 150 -0.40 1.63 9.23
N SER A 151 0.01 0.78 8.29
CA SER A 151 0.88 -0.35 8.61
C SER A 151 2.32 0.10 8.88
N PRO A 152 3.00 -0.44 9.91
CA PRO A 152 4.41 -0.17 10.17
C PRO A 152 5.34 -0.67 9.06
N LEU A 153 4.88 -1.53 8.14
CA LEU A 153 5.65 -2.03 6.99
C LEU A 153 5.27 -1.35 5.67
N GLN A 154 4.33 -0.40 5.67
CA GLN A 154 3.84 0.25 4.45
C GLN A 154 4.97 0.81 3.57
N HIS A 155 5.93 1.53 4.16
CA HIS A 155 7.03 2.17 3.43
C HIS A 155 7.97 1.21 2.67
N PHE A 156 7.88 -0.12 2.91
CA PHE A 156 8.64 -1.13 2.16
C PHE A 156 8.24 -1.23 0.68
N TRP A 157 7.13 -0.58 0.27
CA TRP A 157 6.73 -0.53 -1.12
C TRP A 157 7.85 -0.01 -2.05
N SER A 158 8.51 1.07 -1.67
CA SER A 158 9.57 1.66 -2.49
C SER A 158 10.83 0.80 -2.55
N LEU A 159 11.15 0.11 -1.44
CA LEU A 159 12.21 -0.88 -1.40
C LEU A 159 11.90 -2.09 -2.30
N SER A 160 10.63 -2.50 -2.37
CA SER A 160 10.17 -3.59 -3.24
C SER A 160 10.34 -3.20 -4.71
N ILE A 161 9.91 -2.02 -5.13
CA ILE A 161 10.15 -1.50 -6.48
C ILE A 161 11.66 -1.44 -6.78
N GLN A 162 12.45 -0.91 -5.86
CA GLN A 162 13.89 -0.82 -6.02
C GLN A 162 14.54 -2.21 -6.17
N GLY A 163 14.10 -3.20 -5.38
CA GLY A 163 14.56 -4.59 -5.47
C GLY A 163 14.24 -5.23 -6.82
N GLN A 164 13.03 -5.03 -7.33
CA GLN A 164 12.60 -5.49 -8.66
C GLN A 164 13.46 -4.87 -9.76
N VAL A 165 13.72 -3.57 -9.70
CA VAL A 165 14.59 -2.88 -10.66
C VAL A 165 16.03 -3.39 -10.56
N PHE A 166 16.53 -3.69 -9.37
CA PHE A 166 17.86 -4.28 -9.21
C PHE A 166 17.99 -5.68 -9.82
N LEU A 167 16.88 -6.39 -10.04
CA LEU A 167 16.85 -7.63 -10.83
C LEU A 167 16.76 -7.35 -12.33
N LEU A 168 15.94 -6.37 -12.75
CA LEU A 168 15.67 -6.06 -14.15
C LEU A 168 16.82 -5.32 -14.85
N TRP A 169 17.41 -4.29 -14.21
CA TRP A 169 18.44 -3.45 -14.84
C TRP A 169 19.67 -4.22 -15.33
N PRO A 170 20.25 -5.17 -14.55
CA PRO A 170 21.32 -6.01 -15.03
C PRO A 170 20.98 -6.79 -16.31
N LEU A 171 19.71 -7.17 -16.50
CA LEU A 171 19.24 -7.83 -17.73
C LEU A 171 19.26 -6.87 -18.93
N VAL A 172 18.89 -5.60 -18.75
CA VAL A 172 18.99 -4.57 -19.80
C VAL A 172 20.46 -4.39 -20.24
N PHE A 173 21.39 -4.32 -19.28
CA PHE A 173 22.82 -4.25 -19.59
C PHE A 173 23.32 -5.48 -20.33
N ALA A 174 22.90 -6.68 -19.92
CA ALA A 174 23.27 -7.93 -20.58
C ALA A 174 22.64 -8.05 -21.98
N GLY A 175 21.37 -7.66 -22.13
CA GLY A 175 20.67 -7.61 -23.41
C GLY A 175 21.35 -6.67 -24.41
N ALA A 176 21.71 -5.47 -23.99
CA ALA A 176 22.44 -4.52 -24.81
C ALA A 176 23.84 -5.06 -25.22
N ALA A 177 24.53 -5.76 -24.31
CA ALA A 177 25.81 -6.39 -24.61
C ALA A 177 25.67 -7.56 -25.61
N LEU A 178 24.61 -8.36 -25.46
CA LEU A 178 24.27 -9.45 -26.37
C LEU A 178 23.90 -8.90 -27.76
N LEU A 179 23.00 -7.92 -27.81
CA LEU A 179 22.58 -7.28 -29.06
C LEU A 179 23.78 -6.68 -29.80
N ARG A 180 24.69 -5.99 -29.09
CA ARG A 180 25.93 -5.50 -29.68
C ARG A 180 26.77 -6.62 -30.32
N ARG A 181 26.88 -7.80 -29.64
CA ARG A 181 27.63 -8.95 -30.18
C ARG A 181 26.96 -9.53 -31.42
N LEU A 182 25.64 -9.60 -31.45
CA LEU A 182 24.88 -10.10 -32.60
C LEU A 182 25.00 -9.14 -33.79
N LEU A 183 24.78 -7.84 -33.59
CA LEU A 183 24.91 -6.83 -34.64
C LEU A 183 26.32 -6.81 -35.27
N ARG A 184 27.38 -6.98 -34.47
CA ARG A 184 28.75 -7.11 -34.96
C ARG A 184 29.04 -8.36 -35.82
N ARG A 185 28.24 -9.44 -35.61
CA ARG A 185 28.38 -10.66 -36.43
C ARG A 185 27.67 -10.57 -37.78
N TRP A 186 26.60 -9.77 -37.84
CA TRP A 186 25.68 -9.72 -38.97
C TRP A 186 25.91 -8.50 -39.89
N THR A 187 26.59 -7.47 -39.43
CA THR A 187 26.85 -6.25 -40.21
C THR A 187 28.34 -6.03 -40.31
N SER A 188 28.83 -5.89 -41.56
CA SER A 188 30.17 -5.37 -41.88
C SER A 188 30.32 -3.84 -41.58
N VAL A 189 29.30 -3.28 -40.95
CA VAL A 189 29.25 -1.84 -40.56
C VAL A 189 30.22 -1.64 -39.40
N GLY A 190 31.20 -0.77 -39.62
CA GLY A 190 32.35 -0.54 -38.75
C GLY A 190 32.00 -0.26 -37.30
N ASP A 191 32.91 -0.61 -36.41
CA ASP A 191 32.85 -0.58 -34.94
C ASP A 191 32.29 0.73 -34.31
N ARG A 192 32.20 1.82 -35.06
CA ARG A 192 31.73 3.14 -34.61
C ARG A 192 30.23 3.24 -34.51
N LEU A 193 29.41 2.48 -35.27
CA LEU A 193 27.95 2.55 -35.30
C LEU A 193 27.28 1.71 -34.25
N VAL A 194 27.92 0.66 -33.70
CA VAL A 194 27.38 -0.21 -32.66
C VAL A 194 27.98 0.11 -31.29
N ASN A 195 27.74 1.34 -30.86
CA ASN A 195 28.21 1.79 -29.54
C ASN A 195 27.33 1.25 -28.45
N TYR A 196 27.91 0.50 -27.46
CA TYR A 196 27.20 -0.05 -26.32
C TYR A 196 26.42 1.01 -25.51
N ARG A 197 27.00 2.19 -25.34
CA ARG A 197 26.33 3.29 -24.60
C ARG A 197 25.15 3.85 -25.39
N ALA A 198 25.20 3.86 -26.71
CA ALA A 198 24.08 4.29 -27.54
C ALA A 198 22.89 3.30 -27.44
N LEU A 199 23.19 1.99 -27.47
CA LEU A 199 22.16 0.95 -27.27
C LEU A 199 21.51 1.07 -25.89
N LEU A 200 22.29 1.31 -24.84
CA LEU A 200 21.75 1.55 -23.50
C LEU A 200 20.93 2.84 -23.43
N ALA A 201 21.41 3.93 -24.06
CA ALA A 201 20.66 5.19 -24.10
C ALA A 201 19.32 5.04 -24.83
N ALA A 202 19.29 4.28 -25.92
CA ALA A 202 18.05 3.96 -26.64
C ALA A 202 17.11 3.11 -25.79
N ALA A 203 17.60 2.06 -25.12
CA ALA A 203 16.80 1.20 -24.27
C ALA A 203 16.23 1.97 -23.07
N PHE A 204 17.06 2.70 -22.34
CA PHE A 204 16.59 3.49 -21.20
C PHE A 204 15.74 4.70 -21.63
N GLY A 205 15.99 5.27 -22.81
CA GLY A 205 15.12 6.29 -23.39
C GLY A 205 13.73 5.77 -23.71
N ALA A 206 13.63 4.58 -24.28
CA ALA A 206 12.35 3.92 -24.54
C ALA A 206 11.60 3.60 -23.23
N ILE A 207 12.30 3.05 -22.22
CA ILE A 207 11.70 2.79 -20.89
C ILE A 207 11.24 4.10 -20.25
N PHE A 208 12.03 5.17 -20.33
CA PHE A 208 11.67 6.47 -19.79
C PHE A 208 10.37 7.00 -20.39
N VAL A 209 10.26 7.03 -21.72
CA VAL A 209 9.08 7.55 -22.39
C VAL A 209 7.85 6.68 -22.12
N ALA A 210 7.97 5.37 -22.31
CA ALA A 210 6.85 4.45 -22.13
C ALA A 210 6.33 4.46 -20.68
N SER A 211 7.22 4.42 -19.68
CA SER A 211 6.85 4.44 -18.28
C SER A 211 6.30 5.80 -17.82
N LEU A 212 6.84 6.92 -18.32
CA LEU A 212 6.34 8.25 -17.98
C LEU A 212 4.92 8.48 -18.54
N VAL A 213 4.69 8.11 -19.80
CA VAL A 213 3.35 8.19 -20.41
C VAL A 213 2.37 7.34 -19.64
N TYR A 214 2.73 6.09 -19.34
CA TYR A 214 1.92 5.19 -18.52
C TYR A 214 1.67 5.76 -17.11
N SER A 215 2.69 6.36 -16.48
CA SER A 215 2.57 6.98 -15.15
C SER A 215 1.57 8.14 -15.14
N ILE A 216 1.59 8.99 -16.17
CA ILE A 216 0.65 10.12 -16.31
C ILE A 216 -0.78 9.62 -16.47
N ASP A 217 -0.98 8.68 -17.39
CA ASP A 217 -2.30 8.09 -17.66
C ASP A 217 -2.87 7.38 -16.45
N GLN A 218 -2.08 6.47 -15.85
CA GLN A 218 -2.51 5.71 -14.68
C GLN A 218 -2.75 6.60 -13.44
N THR A 219 -1.97 7.67 -13.26
CA THR A 219 -2.19 8.62 -12.15
C THR A 219 -3.49 9.40 -12.34
N ALA A 220 -3.88 9.69 -13.57
CA ALA A 220 -5.15 10.37 -13.85
C ALA A 220 -6.36 9.45 -13.62
N GLY A 221 -6.25 8.14 -13.91
CA GLY A 221 -7.34 7.16 -13.77
C GLY A 221 -7.44 6.55 -12.36
N ASN A 222 -6.31 6.12 -11.78
CA ASN A 222 -6.26 5.49 -10.45
C ASN A 222 -4.93 5.82 -9.76
N GLN A 223 -4.88 6.95 -9.10
CA GLN A 223 -3.67 7.48 -8.46
C GLN A 223 -3.15 6.59 -7.33
N ALA A 224 -4.03 6.01 -6.51
CA ALA A 224 -3.64 5.15 -5.39
C ALA A 224 -2.91 3.90 -5.90
N TYR A 225 -3.40 3.28 -6.96
CA TYR A 225 -2.73 2.16 -7.62
C TYR A 225 -1.42 2.58 -8.28
N ALA A 226 -1.43 3.69 -9.06
CA ALA A 226 -0.26 4.22 -9.76
C ALA A 226 0.92 4.50 -8.82
N TYR A 227 0.63 4.90 -7.59
CA TYR A 227 1.64 5.20 -6.57
C TYR A 227 2.53 3.99 -6.25
N PHE A 228 1.95 2.80 -6.21
CA PHE A 228 2.62 1.55 -5.87
C PHE A 228 3.05 0.73 -7.09
N ASP A 229 2.57 1.06 -8.29
CA ASP A 229 2.86 0.30 -9.51
C ASP A 229 4.31 0.51 -9.96
N THR A 230 5.07 -0.58 -10.03
CA THR A 230 6.44 -0.57 -10.52
C THR A 230 6.55 0.02 -11.93
N ARG A 231 5.59 -0.26 -12.82
CA ARG A 231 5.58 0.23 -14.22
C ARG A 231 5.49 1.75 -14.29
N ALA A 232 4.70 2.35 -13.38
CA ALA A 232 4.54 3.80 -13.28
C ALA A 232 5.79 4.52 -12.71
N ARG A 233 6.76 3.77 -12.18
CA ARG A 233 7.98 4.30 -11.53
C ARG A 233 9.29 4.02 -12.28
N LEU A 234 9.28 3.15 -13.32
CA LEU A 234 10.51 2.79 -14.05
C LEU A 234 11.20 3.99 -14.72
N TRP A 235 10.45 5.01 -15.11
CA TRP A 235 11.01 6.22 -15.73
C TRP A 235 11.99 6.99 -14.82
N GLU A 236 11.79 6.96 -13.50
CA GLU A 236 12.68 7.60 -12.52
C GLU A 236 14.06 6.93 -12.51
N PHE A 237 14.08 5.60 -12.55
CA PHE A 237 15.31 4.81 -12.69
C PHE A 237 15.95 5.00 -14.08
N ALA A 238 15.13 5.03 -15.14
CA ALA A 238 15.61 5.24 -16.49
C ALA A 238 16.26 6.61 -16.62
N LEU A 239 15.68 7.67 -16.03
CA LEU A 239 16.26 9.01 -15.98
C LEU A 239 17.64 8.99 -15.28
N GLY A 240 17.75 8.29 -14.16
CA GLY A 240 19.03 8.10 -13.46
C GLY A 240 20.09 7.40 -14.32
N SER A 241 19.67 6.41 -15.11
CA SER A 241 20.54 5.68 -16.04
C SER A 241 20.97 6.56 -17.21
N LEU A 242 20.05 7.31 -17.81
CA LEU A 242 20.34 8.27 -18.88
C LEU A 242 21.29 9.36 -18.39
N LEU A 243 21.08 9.87 -17.19
CA LEU A 243 21.98 10.84 -16.56
C LEU A 243 23.40 10.28 -16.40
N ALA A 244 23.55 9.02 -15.98
CA ALA A 244 24.86 8.38 -15.86
C ALA A 244 25.57 8.23 -17.20
N LEU A 245 24.83 7.94 -18.27
CA LEU A 245 25.37 7.83 -19.64
C LEU A 245 25.74 9.20 -20.22
N ALA A 246 24.94 10.24 -19.92
CA ALA A 246 25.18 11.61 -20.41
C ALA A 246 26.29 12.35 -19.66
N LEU A 247 26.53 12.03 -18.38
CA LEU A 247 27.43 12.76 -17.49
C LEU A 247 28.84 12.99 -18.04
N PRO A 248 29.50 12.06 -18.77
CA PRO A 248 30.84 12.30 -19.37
C PRO A 248 30.88 13.43 -20.42
N PHE A 249 29.71 13.71 -21.01
CA PHE A 249 29.56 14.74 -22.06
C PHE A 249 29.14 16.10 -21.49
N LEU A 250 28.55 16.07 -20.25
CA LEU A 250 28.12 17.29 -19.57
C LEU A 250 29.31 17.92 -18.82
N LYS A 251 29.84 19.00 -19.34
CA LYS A 251 30.99 19.73 -18.76
C LYS A 251 30.62 21.20 -18.50
N PRO A 252 29.64 21.47 -17.60
CA PRO A 252 29.25 22.84 -17.29
C PRO A 252 30.43 23.63 -16.68
N GLY A 253 30.53 24.90 -17.01
CA GLY A 253 31.50 25.80 -16.42
C GLY A 253 31.26 26.01 -14.90
N LYS A 254 32.27 26.55 -14.20
CA LYS A 254 32.23 26.68 -12.73
C LYS A 254 31.01 27.47 -12.23
N ILE A 255 30.63 28.56 -12.89
CA ILE A 255 29.47 29.38 -12.50
C ILE A 255 28.17 28.56 -12.63
N LEU A 256 27.99 27.90 -13.80
CA LEU A 256 26.81 27.07 -14.06
C LEU A 256 26.70 25.89 -13.06
N ARG A 257 27.83 25.29 -12.67
CA ARG A 257 27.83 24.26 -11.61
C ARG A 257 27.34 24.79 -10.29
N VAL A 258 27.77 25.97 -9.87
CA VAL A 258 27.29 26.60 -8.62
C VAL A 258 25.80 26.91 -8.72
N ALA A 259 25.36 27.49 -9.83
CA ALA A 259 23.95 27.81 -10.06
C ALA A 259 23.06 26.54 -10.05
N LEU A 260 23.44 25.51 -10.83
CA LEU A 260 22.71 24.23 -10.87
C LEU A 260 22.65 23.54 -9.51
N GLY A 261 23.74 23.61 -8.73
CA GLY A 261 23.76 23.01 -7.40
C GLY A 261 22.78 23.66 -6.43
N TRP A 262 22.78 24.98 -6.34
CA TRP A 262 21.85 25.71 -5.45
C TRP A 262 20.41 25.73 -5.96
N ALA A 263 20.19 25.87 -7.25
CA ALA A 263 18.85 25.78 -7.84
C ALA A 263 18.25 24.38 -7.64
N GLY A 264 19.05 23.32 -7.83
CA GLY A 264 18.63 21.96 -7.57
C GLY A 264 18.31 21.73 -6.08
N LEU A 265 19.13 22.25 -5.16
CA LEU A 265 18.85 22.14 -3.73
C LEU A 265 17.57 22.89 -3.33
N ALA A 266 17.38 24.11 -3.81
CA ALA A 266 16.18 24.90 -3.56
C ALA A 266 14.93 24.21 -4.14
N ALA A 267 15.00 23.72 -5.38
CA ALA A 267 13.91 22.97 -6.01
C ALA A 267 13.59 21.68 -5.23
N MET A 268 14.62 20.95 -4.77
CA MET A 268 14.44 19.75 -3.97
C MET A 268 13.70 20.04 -2.67
N LEU A 269 14.12 21.07 -1.91
CA LEU A 269 13.52 21.41 -0.62
C LEU A 269 12.11 22.00 -0.76
N SER A 270 11.81 22.69 -1.87
CA SER A 270 10.50 23.27 -2.14
C SER A 270 9.46 22.27 -2.62
N CYS A 271 9.85 21.07 -3.04
CA CYS A 271 8.97 20.08 -3.67
C CYS A 271 7.68 19.85 -2.87
N GLY A 272 7.78 19.39 -1.63
CA GLY A 272 6.60 19.08 -0.83
C GLY A 272 5.95 20.29 -0.15
N LEU A 273 6.51 21.50 -0.31
CA LEU A 273 5.91 22.76 0.19
C LEU A 273 5.04 23.44 -0.87
N LEU A 274 5.50 23.42 -2.13
CA LEU A 274 4.88 24.17 -3.24
C LEU A 274 3.93 23.30 -4.06
N LEU A 275 4.13 21.98 -4.10
CA LEU A 275 3.33 21.10 -4.93
C LEU A 275 2.24 20.43 -4.10
N THR A 276 1.00 20.51 -4.57
CA THR A 276 -0.12 19.74 -4.06
C THR A 276 -0.03 18.33 -4.65
N VAL A 277 0.46 17.39 -3.86
CA VAL A 277 0.78 16.02 -4.32
C VAL A 277 -0.40 15.06 -4.27
N ASP A 278 -1.51 15.47 -3.64
CA ASP A 278 -2.59 14.57 -3.20
C ASP A 278 -3.35 13.86 -4.35
N ARG A 279 -3.35 14.43 -5.59
CA ARG A 279 -4.06 13.83 -6.73
C ARG A 279 -3.22 13.69 -8.01
N SER A 280 -1.96 14.13 -8.00
CA SER A 280 -1.17 14.26 -9.23
C SER A 280 0.20 13.56 -9.17
N PHE A 281 0.49 12.86 -8.06
CA PHE A 281 1.74 12.15 -7.85
C PHE A 281 1.51 10.62 -7.97
N PRO A 282 2.35 9.84 -8.67
CA PRO A 282 3.69 10.16 -9.19
C PRO A 282 3.75 10.92 -10.53
N GLY A 283 2.80 10.80 -11.43
CA GLY A 283 2.67 11.42 -12.73
C GLY A 283 3.84 12.32 -13.16
N PHE A 284 3.54 13.41 -13.89
CA PHE A 284 4.58 14.35 -14.34
C PHE A 284 5.17 15.20 -13.20
N ILE A 285 4.48 15.33 -12.07
CA ILE A 285 4.93 16.14 -10.92
C ILE A 285 6.22 15.58 -10.32
N ALA A 286 6.41 14.25 -10.33
CA ALA A 286 7.63 13.63 -9.84
C ALA A 286 8.90 13.95 -10.69
N LEU A 287 8.74 14.60 -11.86
CA LEU A 287 9.87 15.20 -12.57
C LEU A 287 10.54 16.32 -11.76
N TRP A 288 9.82 17.03 -10.91
CA TRP A 288 10.37 18.11 -10.10
C TRP A 288 11.51 17.65 -9.17
N PRO A 289 11.30 16.71 -8.24
CA PRO A 289 12.36 16.23 -7.34
C PRO A 289 13.45 15.45 -8.08
N THR A 290 13.11 14.72 -9.15
CA THR A 290 14.10 13.94 -9.91
C THR A 290 15.02 14.83 -10.73
N LEU A 291 14.50 15.87 -11.39
CA LEU A 291 15.32 16.86 -12.13
C LEU A 291 16.13 17.73 -11.17
N ALA A 292 15.60 18.07 -9.99
CA ALA A 292 16.35 18.77 -8.95
C ALA A 292 17.58 17.96 -8.50
N ALA A 293 17.42 16.67 -8.26
CA ALA A 293 18.51 15.76 -7.94
C ALA A 293 19.50 15.60 -9.12
N ALA A 294 19.00 15.51 -10.35
CA ALA A 294 19.82 15.44 -11.54
C ALA A 294 20.70 16.71 -11.70
N ALA A 295 20.15 17.90 -11.45
CA ALA A 295 20.89 19.17 -11.47
C ALA A 295 22.04 19.17 -10.44
N ILE A 296 21.80 18.69 -9.21
CA ILE A 296 22.83 18.55 -8.16
C ILE A 296 23.92 17.56 -8.62
N ILE A 297 23.55 16.42 -9.21
CA ILE A 297 24.50 15.41 -9.68
C ILE A 297 25.36 15.95 -10.84
N VAL A 298 24.77 16.73 -11.74
CA VAL A 298 25.48 17.40 -12.87
C VAL A 298 26.41 18.50 -12.35
N ALA A 299 25.99 19.29 -11.36
CA ALA A 299 26.81 20.25 -10.68
C ALA A 299 28.09 19.60 -10.13
N GLY A 300 27.96 18.43 -9.51
CA GLY A 300 29.06 17.64 -8.96
C GLY A 300 30.00 18.48 -8.12
N ARG A 301 31.33 18.25 -8.23
CA ARG A 301 32.34 19.10 -7.55
C ARG A 301 32.56 20.38 -8.34
N SER A 302 32.09 21.49 -7.83
CA SER A 302 32.16 22.82 -8.50
C SER A 302 33.55 23.43 -8.51
N GLY A 303 34.42 23.05 -7.56
CA GLY A 303 35.68 23.68 -7.30
C GLY A 303 35.56 25.14 -6.78
N SER A 304 34.38 25.55 -6.35
CA SER A 304 34.06 26.86 -5.77
C SER A 304 33.94 26.82 -4.26
N ARG A 305 34.35 27.88 -3.57
CA ARG A 305 34.07 28.05 -2.15
C ARG A 305 32.57 28.21 -1.85
N PHE A 306 31.79 28.63 -2.84
CA PHE A 306 30.34 28.82 -2.77
C PHE A 306 29.53 27.64 -3.34
N GLY A 307 30.21 26.55 -3.74
CA GLY A 307 29.53 25.41 -4.32
C GLY A 307 28.71 24.62 -3.28
N VAL A 308 27.51 24.14 -3.66
CA VAL A 308 26.65 23.27 -2.84
C VAL A 308 27.36 21.97 -2.45
N ASP A 309 28.32 21.53 -3.27
CA ASP A 309 29.13 20.33 -3.01
C ASP A 309 29.90 20.41 -1.69
N ARG A 310 30.29 21.60 -1.22
CA ARG A 310 30.90 21.76 0.11
C ARG A 310 29.95 21.40 1.24
N PHE A 311 28.69 21.83 1.14
CA PHE A 311 27.66 21.48 2.08
C PHE A 311 27.37 19.98 2.02
N LEU A 312 27.17 19.43 0.82
CA LEU A 312 26.89 18.00 0.62
C LEU A 312 28.07 17.08 1.03
N THR A 313 29.29 17.59 1.05
CA THR A 313 30.46 16.82 1.51
C THR A 313 30.83 17.04 2.98
N TRP A 314 29.98 17.76 3.72
CA TRP A 314 30.16 17.92 5.17
C TRP A 314 30.11 16.54 5.87
N LYS A 315 31.12 16.27 6.69
CA LYS A 315 31.36 14.92 7.27
C LYS A 315 30.13 14.32 7.97
N PRO A 316 29.39 15.05 8.84
CA PRO A 316 28.19 14.51 9.48
C PRO A 316 27.10 14.15 8.46
N LEU A 317 26.91 14.96 7.42
CA LEU A 317 25.92 14.71 6.37
C LEU A 317 26.29 13.47 5.55
N VAL A 318 27.56 13.31 5.20
CA VAL A 318 28.07 12.11 4.51
C VAL A 318 27.90 10.86 5.40
N ALA A 319 28.24 10.96 6.70
CA ALA A 319 28.05 9.85 7.63
C ALA A 319 26.57 9.45 7.76
N LEU A 320 25.64 10.41 7.76
CA LEU A 320 24.22 10.13 7.74
C LEU A 320 23.80 9.47 6.42
N GLY A 321 24.37 9.92 5.29
CA GLY A 321 24.16 9.32 3.98
C GLY A 321 24.60 7.86 3.89
N ASP A 322 25.68 7.50 4.59
CA ASP A 322 26.14 6.11 4.69
C ASP A 322 25.16 5.22 5.50
N ASN A 323 24.39 5.81 6.42
CA ASN A 323 23.37 5.13 7.21
C ASN A 323 21.94 5.33 6.65
N SER A 324 21.79 6.02 5.51
CA SER A 324 20.49 6.43 4.97
C SER A 324 19.54 5.25 4.67
N TYR A 325 20.07 4.10 4.31
CA TYR A 325 19.29 2.89 4.06
C TYR A 325 18.64 2.36 5.37
N ALA A 326 19.42 2.16 6.40
CA ALA A 326 18.90 1.70 7.68
C ALA A 326 17.99 2.76 8.35
N LEU A 327 18.28 4.06 8.17
CA LEU A 327 17.42 5.14 8.66
C LEU A 327 16.06 5.13 7.94
N TYR A 328 16.05 4.92 6.62
CA TYR A 328 14.82 4.75 5.87
C TYR A 328 14.00 3.55 6.36
N LEU A 329 14.65 2.44 6.72
CA LEU A 329 13.95 1.25 7.22
C LEU A 329 13.33 1.44 8.61
N TRP A 330 13.98 2.19 9.54
CA TRP A 330 13.54 2.33 10.93
C TRP A 330 12.56 3.47 11.19
N HIS A 331 12.63 4.59 10.44
CA HIS A 331 11.86 5.80 10.78
C HIS A 331 10.35 5.60 10.79
N TRP A 332 9.81 4.90 9.79
CA TRP A 332 8.38 4.70 9.63
C TRP A 332 7.79 3.73 10.67
N PRO A 333 8.36 2.53 10.89
CA PRO A 333 7.88 1.64 11.94
C PRO A 333 7.87 2.31 13.32
N LEU A 334 8.92 3.04 13.66
CA LEU A 334 8.99 3.73 14.95
C LEU A 334 7.92 4.81 15.06
N LEU A 335 7.67 5.57 14.00
CA LEU A 335 6.60 6.56 13.96
C LEU A 335 5.24 5.89 14.19
N VAL A 336 4.90 4.90 13.38
CA VAL A 336 3.59 4.22 13.45
C VAL A 336 3.37 3.55 14.80
N LEU A 337 4.36 2.81 15.31
CA LEU A 337 4.26 2.15 16.62
C LEU A 337 4.18 3.14 17.78
N ALA A 338 4.93 4.24 17.72
CA ALA A 338 4.87 5.29 18.75
C ALA A 338 3.50 5.98 18.78
N LEU A 339 2.93 6.32 17.61
CA LEU A 339 1.60 6.92 17.51
C LEU A 339 0.51 5.99 18.02
N ALA A 340 0.55 4.72 17.59
CA ALA A 340 -0.41 3.70 18.03
C ALA A 340 -0.33 3.46 19.54
N GLY A 341 0.89 3.32 20.09
CA GLY A 341 1.09 3.11 21.53
C GLY A 341 0.66 4.30 22.39
N ALA A 342 0.79 5.53 21.86
CA ALA A 342 0.35 6.74 22.54
C ALA A 342 -1.13 7.06 22.32
N GLY A 343 -1.81 6.42 21.36
CA GLY A 343 -3.19 6.70 20.99
C GLY A 343 -3.40 8.10 20.37
N ILE A 344 -2.39 8.59 19.63
CA ILE A 344 -2.40 9.91 18.99
C ILE A 344 -2.25 9.79 17.47
N THR A 345 -2.75 10.78 16.74
CA THR A 345 -2.69 10.80 15.26
C THR A 345 -1.46 11.52 14.72
N SER A 346 -0.87 12.43 15.51
CA SER A 346 0.33 13.18 15.12
C SER A 346 1.21 13.47 16.34
N PRO A 347 2.54 13.44 16.21
CA PRO A 347 3.44 13.74 17.31
C PRO A 347 3.63 15.25 17.48
N ASN A 348 3.79 15.70 18.71
CA ASN A 348 4.30 17.04 18.95
C ASN A 348 5.81 17.13 18.61
N LEU A 349 6.39 18.34 18.69
CA LEU A 349 7.79 18.57 18.30
C LEU A 349 8.75 17.67 19.08
N LEU A 350 8.58 17.55 20.39
CA LEU A 350 9.48 16.75 21.25
C LEU A 350 9.35 15.26 20.95
N GLN A 351 8.13 14.76 20.84
CA GLN A 351 7.87 13.36 20.47
C GLN A 351 8.48 13.04 19.11
N GLY A 352 8.27 13.92 18.11
CA GLY A 352 8.88 13.77 16.79
C GLY A 352 10.41 13.74 16.83
N LEU A 353 11.03 14.63 17.61
CA LEU A 353 12.48 14.65 17.80
C LEU A 353 12.99 13.34 18.47
N CYS A 354 12.28 12.82 19.47
CA CYS A 354 12.60 11.54 20.10
C CYS A 354 12.51 10.37 19.09
N ILE A 355 11.46 10.33 18.25
CA ILE A 355 11.29 9.31 17.20
C ILE A 355 12.46 9.38 16.20
N VAL A 356 12.80 10.58 15.72
CA VAL A 356 13.91 10.77 14.78
C VAL A 356 15.24 10.36 15.42
N ALA A 357 15.51 10.76 16.66
CA ALA A 357 16.73 10.36 17.37
C ALA A 357 16.82 8.84 17.55
N ALA A 358 15.74 8.17 17.97
CA ALA A 358 15.67 6.72 18.08
C ALA A 358 15.92 6.04 16.72
N SER A 359 15.33 6.59 15.65
CA SER A 359 15.51 6.09 14.27
C SER A 359 16.98 6.17 13.85
N ILE A 360 17.67 7.27 14.14
CA ILE A 360 19.09 7.45 13.83
C ILE A 360 19.94 6.48 14.64
N VAL A 361 19.67 6.32 15.93
CA VAL A 361 20.42 5.38 16.80
C VAL A 361 20.27 3.96 16.27
N LEU A 362 19.04 3.48 16.02
CA LEU A 362 18.80 2.14 15.49
C LEU A 362 19.40 1.95 14.09
N ALA A 363 19.37 2.98 13.25
CA ALA A 363 20.01 2.94 11.93
C ALA A 363 21.54 2.77 12.06
N VAL A 364 22.19 3.51 12.95
CA VAL A 364 23.63 3.40 13.19
C VAL A 364 23.99 2.02 13.76
N LEU A 365 23.21 1.52 14.73
CA LEU A 365 23.40 0.18 15.30
C LEU A 365 23.24 -0.92 14.23
N THR A 366 22.16 -0.87 13.44
CA THR A 366 21.91 -1.81 12.34
C THR A 366 23.03 -1.78 11.30
N THR A 367 23.45 -0.58 10.88
CA THR A 367 24.56 -0.45 9.93
C THR A 367 25.87 -0.98 10.51
N ARG A 368 26.18 -0.67 11.79
CA ARG A 368 27.46 -1.02 12.41
C ARG A 368 27.57 -2.51 12.73
N PHE A 369 26.51 -3.11 13.26
CA PHE A 369 26.54 -4.47 13.82
C PHE A 369 25.96 -5.54 12.87
N VAL A 370 25.18 -5.15 11.87
CA VAL A 370 24.52 -6.09 10.94
C VAL A 370 24.98 -5.87 9.50
N GLU A 371 24.76 -4.66 8.94
CA GLU A 371 25.05 -4.42 7.53
C GLU A 371 26.56 -4.48 7.22
N LYS A 372 27.38 -3.73 7.94
CA LYS A 372 28.83 -3.69 7.70
C LYS A 372 29.52 -5.04 7.87
N PRO A 373 29.34 -5.78 8.99
CA PRO A 373 29.97 -7.08 9.17
C PRO A 373 29.61 -8.09 8.07
N LEU A 374 28.32 -8.17 7.71
CA LEU A 374 27.88 -9.08 6.65
C LEU A 374 28.34 -8.63 5.26
N ARG A 375 28.35 -7.32 4.99
CA ARG A 375 28.86 -6.77 3.73
C ARG A 375 30.35 -7.06 3.57
N ASP A 376 31.13 -6.86 4.61
CA ASP A 376 32.60 -7.00 4.60
C ASP A 376 33.04 -8.47 4.79
N TRP A 377 32.12 -9.40 4.98
CA TRP A 377 32.39 -10.82 5.10
C TRP A 377 32.61 -11.46 3.73
N HIS A 378 33.88 -11.64 3.33
CA HIS A 378 34.27 -12.13 2.01
C HIS A 378 34.24 -13.67 1.84
N TRP A 379 34.19 -14.44 2.95
CA TRP A 379 34.21 -15.91 2.88
C TRP A 379 33.04 -16.50 2.05
N PRO A 380 31.79 -16.02 2.14
CA PRO A 380 30.69 -16.51 1.30
C PRO A 380 30.93 -16.23 -0.17
N GLU A 381 31.55 -15.10 -0.53
CA GLU A 381 31.73 -14.64 -1.91
C GLU A 381 32.69 -15.51 -2.73
N ARG A 382 33.47 -16.37 -2.07
CA ARG A 382 34.37 -17.30 -2.74
C ARG A 382 33.63 -18.35 -3.58
N ARG A 383 32.35 -18.70 -3.24
CA ARG A 383 31.50 -19.62 -4.01
C ARG A 383 30.04 -19.15 -3.95
N ALA A 384 29.35 -19.10 -5.08
CA ALA A 384 27.96 -18.61 -5.17
C ALA A 384 26.99 -19.33 -4.22
N TRP A 385 27.11 -20.66 -4.08
CA TRP A 385 26.25 -21.45 -3.20
C TRP A 385 26.38 -21.03 -1.70
N ARG A 386 27.58 -20.64 -1.26
CA ARG A 386 27.78 -20.18 0.14
C ARG A 386 27.05 -18.86 0.39
N THR A 387 27.11 -17.95 -0.58
CA THR A 387 26.34 -16.70 -0.50
C THR A 387 24.84 -17.00 -0.51
N ALA A 388 24.38 -17.92 -1.33
CA ALA A 388 22.97 -18.34 -1.35
C ALA A 388 22.54 -18.94 -0.01
N VAL A 389 23.35 -19.80 0.63
CA VAL A 389 23.06 -20.35 1.96
C VAL A 389 22.93 -19.24 3.00
N VAL A 390 23.82 -18.24 3.01
CA VAL A 390 23.72 -17.09 3.94
C VAL A 390 22.44 -16.30 3.71
N ILE A 391 22.03 -16.06 2.45
CA ILE A 391 20.80 -15.37 2.10
C ILE A 391 19.58 -16.18 2.59
N VAL A 392 19.55 -17.48 2.31
CA VAL A 392 18.45 -18.37 2.74
C VAL A 392 18.36 -18.44 4.25
N ALA A 393 19.49 -18.60 4.95
CA ALA A 393 19.52 -18.61 6.42
C ALA A 393 19.02 -17.28 6.99
N CYS A 394 19.43 -16.16 6.41
CA CYS A 394 18.95 -14.83 6.81
C CYS A 394 17.43 -14.69 6.58
N GLY A 395 16.91 -15.15 5.44
CA GLY A 395 15.47 -15.16 5.16
C GLY A 395 14.70 -16.08 6.12
N ALA A 396 15.24 -17.24 6.45
CA ALA A 396 14.63 -18.20 7.36
C ALA A 396 14.49 -17.67 8.79
N LEU A 397 15.39 -16.78 9.24
CA LEU A 397 15.30 -16.08 10.54
C LEU A 397 14.03 -15.23 10.65
N LEU A 398 13.48 -14.74 9.54
CA LEU A 398 12.20 -14.02 9.51
C LEU A 398 11.04 -14.95 9.18
N ALA A 399 11.19 -15.80 8.17
CA ALA A 399 10.16 -16.70 7.68
C ALA A 399 9.65 -17.66 8.78
N GLY A 400 10.55 -18.19 9.62
CA GLY A 400 10.19 -19.09 10.72
C GLY A 400 9.22 -18.46 11.72
N PRO A 401 9.57 -17.37 12.41
CA PRO A 401 8.66 -16.68 13.34
C PRO A 401 7.34 -16.25 12.70
N VAL A 402 7.34 -15.71 11.46
CA VAL A 402 6.12 -15.32 10.75
C VAL A 402 5.22 -16.52 10.52
N SER A 403 5.76 -17.65 10.02
CA SER A 403 4.97 -18.87 9.77
C SER A 403 4.40 -19.45 11.07
N VAL A 404 5.18 -19.49 12.15
CA VAL A 404 4.71 -19.98 13.45
C VAL A 404 3.57 -19.11 13.97
N TRP A 405 3.74 -17.79 13.91
CA TRP A 405 2.69 -16.87 14.37
C TRP A 405 1.41 -16.98 13.53
N GLN A 406 1.52 -17.05 12.20
CA GLN A 406 0.35 -17.29 11.34
C GLN A 406 -0.36 -18.60 11.66
N SER A 407 0.39 -19.69 11.89
CA SER A 407 -0.21 -20.98 12.24
C SER A 407 -0.94 -20.95 13.59
N GLN A 408 -0.45 -20.18 14.56
CA GLN A 408 -1.14 -19.97 15.84
C GLN A 408 -2.44 -19.20 15.66
N LEU A 409 -2.44 -18.11 14.88
CA LEU A 409 -3.66 -17.34 14.61
C LEU A 409 -4.72 -18.17 13.90
N LEU A 410 -4.34 -18.99 12.91
CA LEU A 410 -5.25 -19.89 12.22
C LEU A 410 -5.82 -20.97 13.18
N ALA A 411 -5.03 -21.47 14.11
CA ALA A 411 -5.50 -22.42 15.12
C ALA A 411 -6.49 -21.76 16.10
N GLU A 412 -6.25 -20.51 16.51
CA GLU A 412 -7.16 -19.74 17.36
C GLU A 412 -8.49 -19.45 16.65
N GLU A 413 -8.43 -19.08 15.36
CA GLU A 413 -9.62 -18.86 14.52
C GLU A 413 -10.44 -20.14 14.38
N ALA A 414 -9.80 -21.27 14.07
CA ALA A 414 -10.48 -22.56 13.97
C ALA A 414 -11.11 -23.00 15.29
N ALA A 415 -10.44 -22.77 16.42
CA ALA A 415 -10.98 -23.06 17.75
C ALA A 415 -12.18 -22.17 18.10
N ALA A 416 -12.13 -20.88 17.74
CA ALA A 416 -13.25 -19.97 17.92
C ALA A 416 -14.45 -20.36 17.04
N ALA A 417 -14.24 -20.69 15.79
CA ALA A 417 -15.27 -21.11 14.85
C ALA A 417 -15.93 -22.47 15.21
N SER A 418 -15.25 -23.31 15.98
CA SER A 418 -15.75 -24.62 16.39
C SER A 418 -16.65 -24.59 17.65
N GLN A 419 -16.89 -23.42 18.22
CA GLN A 419 -17.78 -23.28 19.39
C GLN A 419 -19.24 -23.63 19.02
N PRO A 420 -20.03 -24.26 19.95
CA PRO A 420 -21.46 -24.45 19.74
C PRO A 420 -22.18 -23.12 19.50
N LYS A 421 -23.13 -23.10 18.56
CA LYS A 421 -23.89 -21.88 18.21
C LYS A 421 -24.71 -21.34 19.38
N GLU A 422 -25.13 -22.21 20.30
CA GLU A 422 -25.86 -21.85 21.52
C GLU A 422 -25.04 -20.95 22.44
N LEU A 423 -23.73 -21.04 22.39
CA LEU A 423 -22.80 -20.18 23.15
C LEU A 423 -22.54 -18.82 22.49
N THR A 424 -22.85 -18.69 21.21
CA THR A 424 -22.60 -17.48 20.41
C THR A 424 -23.86 -17.07 19.64
N PRO A 425 -24.97 -16.77 20.33
CA PRO A 425 -26.26 -16.50 19.68
C PRO A 425 -26.25 -15.22 18.83
N GLY A 426 -25.31 -14.28 19.04
CA GLY A 426 -25.26 -13.03 18.32
C GLY A 426 -26.56 -12.24 18.43
N ALA A 427 -27.10 -11.76 17.31
CA ALA A 427 -28.32 -10.98 17.22
C ALA A 427 -29.55 -11.74 17.78
N ALA A 428 -29.56 -13.07 17.76
CA ALA A 428 -30.65 -13.84 18.34
C ALA A 428 -30.77 -13.64 19.87
N ALA A 429 -29.73 -13.16 20.56
CA ALA A 429 -29.82 -12.78 21.97
C ALA A 429 -30.75 -11.56 22.20
N LEU A 430 -30.98 -10.74 21.18
CA LEU A 430 -31.86 -9.58 21.25
C LEU A 430 -33.30 -9.87 20.84
N ALA A 431 -33.58 -11.08 20.34
CA ALA A 431 -34.93 -11.47 19.97
C ALA A 431 -35.85 -11.51 21.24
N PRO A 432 -37.14 -11.11 21.13
CA PRO A 432 -38.04 -10.99 22.27
C PRO A 432 -38.14 -12.27 23.12
N GLU A 433 -38.07 -13.44 22.50
CA GLU A 433 -38.11 -14.75 23.19
C GLU A 433 -36.87 -15.04 24.03
N ASN A 434 -35.78 -14.33 23.81
CA ASN A 434 -34.52 -14.46 24.53
C ASN A 434 -34.26 -13.30 25.50
N ALA A 435 -35.16 -12.32 25.55
CA ALA A 435 -35.02 -11.15 26.41
C ALA A 435 -34.79 -11.54 27.87
N GLY A 436 -33.74 -10.99 28.48
CA GLY A 436 -33.37 -11.25 29.88
C GLY A 436 -32.65 -12.59 30.16
N ARG A 437 -32.35 -13.39 29.14
CA ARG A 437 -31.47 -14.55 29.31
C ARG A 437 -30.03 -14.11 29.45
N PRO A 438 -29.26 -14.64 30.41
CA PRO A 438 -27.86 -14.32 30.53
C PRO A 438 -27.08 -14.86 29.32
N THR A 439 -26.15 -14.06 28.82
CA THR A 439 -25.21 -14.51 27.78
C THR A 439 -24.33 -15.63 28.35
N PRO A 440 -24.17 -16.78 27.68
CA PRO A 440 -23.29 -17.84 28.11
C PRO A 440 -21.84 -17.35 28.25
N ASP A 441 -21.07 -17.94 29.18
CA ASP A 441 -19.64 -17.70 29.27
C ASP A 441 -18.92 -18.44 28.12
N ALA A 442 -18.47 -17.70 27.13
CA ALA A 442 -17.81 -18.24 25.96
C ALA A 442 -16.84 -17.19 25.33
N LYS A 443 -15.96 -17.67 24.50
CA LYS A 443 -15.08 -16.76 23.74
C LYS A 443 -15.89 -15.97 22.72
N ILE A 444 -15.56 -14.68 22.59
CA ILE A 444 -16.18 -13.83 21.58
C ILE A 444 -15.68 -14.26 20.20
N ILE A 445 -16.58 -14.38 19.24
CA ILE A 445 -16.31 -14.70 17.84
C ILE A 445 -16.67 -13.52 16.91
N PRO A 446 -16.05 -13.45 15.73
CA PRO A 446 -14.87 -14.18 15.28
C PRO A 446 -13.64 -13.83 16.12
N ALA A 447 -12.58 -14.65 16.04
CA ALA A 447 -11.31 -14.27 16.68
C ALA A 447 -10.85 -12.90 16.13
N PRO A 448 -10.26 -11.99 16.94
CA PRO A 448 -9.89 -10.67 16.49
C PRO A 448 -8.98 -10.66 15.25
N ALA A 449 -8.12 -11.67 15.12
CA ALA A 449 -7.27 -11.84 13.94
C ALA A 449 -8.06 -12.23 12.66
N ALA A 450 -9.29 -12.72 12.78
CA ALA A 450 -10.13 -13.08 11.64
C ALA A 450 -10.89 -11.89 11.04
N MET A 451 -10.88 -10.71 11.69
CA MET A 451 -11.68 -9.54 11.29
C MET A 451 -11.51 -9.15 9.83
N LYS A 452 -10.32 -9.31 9.25
CA LYS A 452 -10.10 -9.00 7.83
C LYS A 452 -10.92 -9.88 6.88
N ASN A 453 -11.27 -11.11 7.31
CA ASN A 453 -12.02 -12.09 6.53
C ASN A 453 -13.54 -11.98 6.73
N GLU A 454 -13.99 -11.07 7.60
CA GLU A 454 -15.40 -10.87 7.95
C GLU A 454 -16.18 -10.06 6.91
N TRP A 455 -15.97 -10.38 5.63
CA TRP A 455 -16.80 -9.93 4.51
C TRP A 455 -17.77 -11.03 4.10
N ALA A 456 -18.94 -10.63 3.59
CA ALA A 456 -19.89 -11.58 3.03
C ALA A 456 -19.27 -12.28 1.82
N ASP A 457 -19.36 -13.61 1.78
CA ASP A 457 -18.98 -14.40 0.63
C ASP A 457 -20.04 -14.26 -0.48
N ILE A 458 -19.59 -14.12 -1.73
CA ILE A 458 -20.42 -14.15 -2.93
C ILE A 458 -19.81 -15.20 -3.84
N ASP A 459 -20.63 -16.15 -4.34
CA ASP A 459 -20.13 -17.41 -4.89
C ASP A 459 -19.19 -17.25 -6.09
N GLY A 460 -19.44 -16.31 -7.02
CA GLY A 460 -18.55 -16.14 -8.17
C GLY A 460 -18.89 -14.96 -9.08
N LEU A 461 -18.14 -14.84 -10.17
CA LEU A 461 -18.39 -13.84 -11.21
C LEU A 461 -19.73 -14.11 -11.92
N CYS A 462 -20.35 -13.04 -12.41
CA CYS A 462 -21.55 -13.15 -13.22
C CYS A 462 -21.32 -14.01 -14.47
N ALA A 463 -22.30 -14.87 -14.78
CA ALA A 463 -22.28 -15.82 -15.89
C ALA A 463 -23.67 -15.93 -16.52
N ASP A 464 -23.84 -16.76 -17.55
CA ASP A 464 -25.13 -17.20 -18.10
C ASP A 464 -26.13 -16.07 -18.41
N GLY A 465 -25.69 -15.05 -19.13
CA GLY A 465 -26.54 -13.93 -19.55
C GLY A 465 -26.62 -12.79 -18.53
N ASN A 466 -25.99 -12.93 -17.35
CA ASN A 466 -25.87 -11.87 -16.35
C ASN A 466 -24.56 -11.07 -16.48
N VAL A 467 -23.67 -11.42 -17.42
CA VAL A 467 -22.40 -10.73 -17.63
C VAL A 467 -22.65 -9.32 -18.16
N PRO A 468 -22.27 -8.26 -17.45
CA PRO A 468 -22.45 -6.90 -17.95
C PRO A 468 -21.62 -6.63 -19.20
N SER A 469 -22.20 -5.91 -20.15
CA SER A 469 -21.49 -5.42 -21.35
C SER A 469 -20.62 -4.20 -21.06
N ASP A 470 -20.96 -3.42 -20.03
CA ASP A 470 -20.21 -2.22 -19.65
C ASP A 470 -18.92 -2.59 -18.88
N PRO A 471 -17.74 -2.10 -19.32
CA PRO A 471 -16.47 -2.35 -18.66
C PRO A 471 -16.43 -1.90 -17.18
N LEU A 472 -17.21 -0.90 -16.78
CA LEU A 472 -17.29 -0.44 -15.40
C LEU A 472 -17.87 -1.49 -14.43
N LEU A 473 -18.65 -2.44 -14.97
CA LEU A 473 -19.36 -3.47 -14.20
C LEU A 473 -18.69 -4.85 -14.25
N GLN A 474 -17.45 -4.96 -14.73
CA GLN A 474 -16.73 -6.24 -14.84
C GLN A 474 -16.51 -6.96 -13.50
N GLY A 475 -16.63 -6.23 -12.36
CA GLY A 475 -16.63 -6.78 -11.02
C GLY A 475 -17.97 -7.37 -10.56
N CYS A 476 -18.91 -7.59 -11.47
CA CYS A 476 -20.21 -8.23 -11.21
C CYS A 476 -20.01 -9.62 -10.58
N LEU A 477 -20.68 -9.87 -9.42
CA LEU A 477 -20.69 -11.16 -8.77
C LEU A 477 -22.12 -11.66 -8.64
N GLN A 478 -22.31 -12.98 -8.57
CA GLN A 478 -23.63 -13.60 -8.38
C GLN A 478 -23.54 -14.77 -7.41
N ASN A 479 -24.65 -15.09 -6.73
CA ASN A 479 -24.77 -16.36 -6.01
C ASN A 479 -24.94 -17.53 -6.99
N SER A 480 -24.80 -18.75 -6.50
CA SER A 480 -25.06 -19.96 -7.26
C SER A 480 -26.49 -19.92 -7.80
N ARG A 481 -26.63 -20.02 -9.13
CA ARG A 481 -27.92 -19.97 -9.78
C ARG A 481 -28.75 -21.20 -9.43
N PRO A 482 -29.99 -21.04 -8.93
CA PRO A 482 -30.87 -22.16 -8.68
C PRO A 482 -31.38 -22.78 -10.01
N ASP A 483 -31.72 -24.08 -9.98
CA ASP A 483 -32.26 -24.80 -11.15
C ASP A 483 -33.55 -24.13 -11.72
N ALA A 484 -34.38 -23.61 -10.82
CA ALA A 484 -35.56 -22.81 -11.15
C ALA A 484 -35.49 -21.48 -10.38
N VAL A 485 -35.31 -20.39 -11.15
CA VAL A 485 -35.27 -19.03 -10.57
C VAL A 485 -36.69 -18.55 -10.32
N SER A 486 -37.11 -18.43 -9.07
CA SER A 486 -38.41 -17.90 -8.68
C SER A 486 -38.46 -16.36 -8.67
N LYS A 487 -37.32 -15.73 -8.30
CA LYS A 487 -37.14 -14.27 -8.29
C LYS A 487 -35.70 -13.93 -8.61
N ARG A 488 -35.46 -12.81 -9.30
CA ARG A 488 -34.13 -12.23 -9.48
C ARG A 488 -34.03 -10.93 -8.70
N ILE A 489 -32.95 -10.77 -7.94
CA ILE A 489 -32.66 -9.58 -7.13
C ILE A 489 -31.30 -9.03 -7.60
N VAL A 490 -31.22 -7.74 -7.87
CA VAL A 490 -29.95 -7.06 -8.13
C VAL A 490 -29.60 -6.18 -6.94
N VAL A 491 -28.43 -6.40 -6.36
CA VAL A 491 -27.89 -5.62 -5.23
C VAL A 491 -26.97 -4.54 -5.78
N LEU A 492 -27.30 -3.27 -5.47
CA LEU A 492 -26.56 -2.10 -5.91
C LEU A 492 -25.94 -1.37 -4.72
N GLY A 493 -24.70 -0.92 -4.86
CA GLY A 493 -24.07 -0.05 -3.86
C GLY A 493 -22.60 -0.34 -3.60
N ASP A 494 -22.24 -0.25 -2.33
CA ASP A 494 -20.87 -0.38 -1.85
C ASP A 494 -20.71 -1.52 -0.83
N SER A 495 -19.64 -1.44 -0.02
CA SER A 495 -19.35 -2.40 1.06
C SER A 495 -20.47 -2.55 2.09
N HIS A 496 -21.29 -1.51 2.31
CA HIS A 496 -22.44 -1.60 3.20
C HIS A 496 -23.61 -2.39 2.60
N ALA A 497 -23.76 -2.42 1.28
CA ALA A 497 -24.67 -3.35 0.63
C ALA A 497 -24.10 -4.78 0.62
N GLN A 498 -22.79 -4.92 0.42
CA GLN A 498 -22.09 -6.20 0.46
C GLN A 498 -22.25 -6.94 1.78
N GLN A 499 -22.14 -6.26 2.92
CA GLN A 499 -22.23 -6.93 4.24
C GLN A 499 -23.54 -7.68 4.45
N TYR A 500 -24.66 -7.14 3.93
CA TYR A 500 -25.98 -7.80 4.05
C TYR A 500 -26.12 -9.04 3.16
N MET A 501 -25.21 -9.26 2.21
CA MET A 501 -25.16 -10.51 1.45
C MET A 501 -24.93 -11.73 2.36
N ALA A 502 -24.34 -11.54 3.55
CA ALA A 502 -24.19 -12.61 4.54
C ALA A 502 -25.54 -13.16 5.07
N ALA A 503 -26.63 -12.37 4.98
CA ALA A 503 -28.00 -12.82 5.24
C ALA A 503 -28.76 -13.08 3.95
N LEU A 504 -28.76 -12.13 3.00
CA LEU A 504 -29.53 -12.22 1.77
C LEU A 504 -29.14 -13.44 0.90
N GLY A 505 -27.85 -13.79 0.84
CA GLY A 505 -27.39 -14.95 0.06
C GLY A 505 -27.99 -16.28 0.52
N PRO A 506 -27.88 -16.67 1.80
CA PRO A 506 -28.56 -17.86 2.34
C PRO A 506 -30.07 -17.84 2.19
N ILE A 507 -30.74 -16.70 2.43
CA ILE A 507 -32.17 -16.54 2.23
C ILE A 507 -32.53 -16.75 0.77
N ALA A 508 -31.83 -16.12 -0.15
CA ALA A 508 -32.05 -16.29 -1.58
C ALA A 508 -31.91 -17.76 -2.01
N LYS A 509 -30.93 -18.47 -1.47
CA LYS A 509 -30.73 -19.90 -1.73
C LYS A 509 -31.90 -20.75 -1.24
N SER A 510 -32.46 -20.48 -0.05
CA SER A 510 -33.61 -21.23 0.50
C SER A 510 -34.90 -21.00 -0.28
N HIS A 511 -35.08 -19.79 -0.86
CA HIS A 511 -36.26 -19.41 -1.66
C HIS A 511 -36.12 -19.64 -3.16
N GLY A 512 -34.97 -20.13 -3.65
CA GLY A 512 -34.70 -20.28 -5.09
C GLY A 512 -34.60 -18.94 -5.82
N TRP A 513 -34.07 -17.90 -5.16
CA TRP A 513 -33.82 -16.60 -5.77
C TRP A 513 -32.41 -16.53 -6.37
N GLU A 514 -32.28 -15.86 -7.49
CA GLU A 514 -30.99 -15.48 -8.09
C GLU A 514 -30.61 -14.08 -7.60
N VAL A 515 -29.40 -13.92 -7.07
CA VAL A 515 -28.88 -12.61 -6.63
C VAL A 515 -27.65 -12.23 -7.44
N ILE A 516 -27.69 -11.05 -8.02
CA ILE A 516 -26.60 -10.43 -8.78
C ILE A 516 -26.16 -9.19 -8.02
N THR A 517 -24.85 -8.96 -7.90
CA THR A 517 -24.31 -7.82 -7.17
C THR A 517 -23.46 -6.94 -8.08
N LEU A 518 -23.76 -5.64 -8.11
CA LEU A 518 -22.98 -4.60 -8.75
C LEU A 518 -22.50 -3.66 -7.65
N LEU A 519 -21.26 -3.89 -7.20
CA LEU A 519 -20.70 -3.25 -6.01
C LEU A 519 -19.39 -2.51 -6.35
N LYS A 520 -19.29 -1.28 -5.87
CA LYS A 520 -18.06 -0.48 -5.97
C LYS A 520 -17.74 0.12 -4.59
N GLY A 521 -16.54 -0.12 -4.08
CA GLY A 521 -16.11 0.39 -2.78
C GLY A 521 -16.29 1.91 -2.67
N ASN A 522 -16.85 2.36 -1.54
CA ASN A 522 -17.13 3.76 -1.24
C ASN A 522 -18.04 4.48 -2.28
N CYS A 523 -18.90 3.72 -2.95
CA CYS A 523 -19.80 4.24 -3.98
C CYS A 523 -21.25 3.83 -3.69
N ARG A 524 -21.91 4.58 -2.81
CA ARG A 524 -23.31 4.39 -2.45
C ARG A 524 -24.21 4.62 -3.67
N PHE A 525 -25.19 3.73 -3.90
CA PHE A 525 -26.10 3.86 -5.04
C PHE A 525 -27.07 5.04 -4.85
N GLY A 526 -27.21 5.85 -5.88
CA GLY A 526 -28.14 6.98 -5.98
C GLY A 526 -28.06 7.65 -7.36
N GLY A 527 -28.92 8.62 -7.63
CA GLY A 527 -28.86 9.44 -8.84
C GLY A 527 -27.56 10.25 -8.96
N GLU A 528 -27.36 10.93 -10.08
CA GLU A 528 -26.17 11.75 -10.31
C GLU A 528 -26.10 12.88 -9.28
N SER A 529 -24.95 13.05 -8.63
CA SER A 529 -24.74 14.05 -7.58
C SER A 529 -23.38 14.74 -7.73
N PRO A 530 -23.31 16.08 -7.57
CA PRO A 530 -22.04 16.81 -7.56
C PRO A 530 -21.17 16.47 -6.35
N ASP A 531 -21.75 15.96 -5.27
CA ASP A 531 -21.06 15.56 -4.05
C ASP A 531 -20.38 14.19 -4.19
N ARG A 532 -20.61 13.51 -5.29
CA ARG A 532 -20.04 12.19 -5.62
C ARG A 532 -19.00 12.34 -6.73
N ASP A 533 -17.91 11.58 -6.66
CA ASP A 533 -16.89 11.61 -7.70
C ASP A 533 -17.45 11.12 -9.07
N ALA A 534 -16.80 11.54 -10.14
CA ALA A 534 -17.26 11.27 -11.51
C ALA A 534 -17.27 9.75 -11.83
N GLU A 535 -16.34 8.99 -11.27
CA GLU A 535 -16.24 7.55 -11.49
C GLU A 535 -17.39 6.80 -10.81
N CYS A 536 -17.76 7.20 -9.58
CA CYS A 536 -18.90 6.64 -8.88
C CYS A 536 -20.22 7.01 -9.58
N ASN A 537 -20.38 8.26 -10.05
CA ASN A 537 -21.55 8.65 -10.83
C ASN A 537 -21.67 7.83 -12.12
N ALA A 538 -20.56 7.60 -12.83
CA ALA A 538 -20.54 6.75 -14.03
C ALA A 538 -20.89 5.29 -13.72
N PHE A 539 -20.35 4.74 -12.62
CA PHE A 539 -20.67 3.38 -12.16
C PHE A 539 -22.15 3.22 -11.81
N ASN A 540 -22.73 4.18 -11.07
CA ASN A 540 -24.15 4.15 -10.70
C ASN A 540 -25.05 4.25 -11.94
N LYS A 541 -24.68 5.09 -12.92
CA LYS A 541 -25.41 5.19 -14.19
C LYS A 541 -25.37 3.89 -14.98
N ALA A 542 -24.19 3.25 -15.10
CA ALA A 542 -24.04 1.97 -15.76
C ALA A 542 -24.82 0.86 -15.03
N SER A 543 -24.78 0.85 -13.70
CA SER A 543 -25.54 -0.10 -12.87
C SER A 543 -27.06 0.08 -13.03
N ALA A 544 -27.54 1.31 -13.07
CA ALA A 544 -28.94 1.60 -13.30
C ALA A 544 -29.39 1.12 -14.69
N GLN A 545 -28.58 1.34 -15.73
CA GLN A 545 -28.87 0.86 -17.07
C GLN A 545 -28.91 -0.67 -17.14
N TYR A 546 -27.95 -1.36 -16.47
CA TYR A 546 -27.96 -2.81 -16.37
C TYR A 546 -29.28 -3.34 -15.77
N VAL A 547 -29.75 -2.72 -14.67
CA VAL A 547 -31.02 -3.09 -14.03
C VAL A 547 -32.20 -2.90 -14.98
N LEU A 548 -32.26 -1.79 -15.70
CA LEU A 548 -33.33 -1.51 -16.68
C LEU A 548 -33.33 -2.50 -17.86
N ASP A 549 -32.14 -2.91 -18.32
CA ASP A 549 -31.99 -3.86 -19.42
C ASP A 549 -32.39 -5.30 -19.02
N HIS A 550 -32.17 -5.69 -17.78
CA HIS A 550 -32.40 -7.06 -17.28
C HIS A 550 -33.74 -7.24 -16.57
N HIS A 551 -34.46 -6.16 -16.23
CA HIS A 551 -35.75 -6.18 -15.54
C HIS A 551 -35.81 -7.21 -14.38
N PRO A 552 -34.97 -7.10 -13.32
CA PRO A 552 -35.05 -8.00 -12.18
C PRO A 552 -36.37 -7.82 -11.43
N GLY A 553 -36.80 -8.84 -10.69
CA GLY A 553 -38.01 -8.75 -9.86
C GLY A 553 -37.85 -7.72 -8.73
N ALA A 554 -36.63 -7.52 -8.25
CA ALA A 554 -36.34 -6.54 -7.20
C ALA A 554 -34.90 -5.99 -7.27
N VAL A 555 -34.72 -4.80 -6.70
CA VAL A 555 -33.42 -4.14 -6.49
C VAL A 555 -33.22 -3.97 -4.97
N PHE A 556 -32.07 -4.37 -4.44
CA PHE A 556 -31.71 -4.16 -3.04
C PHE A 556 -30.61 -3.10 -2.93
N THR A 557 -30.79 -2.10 -2.09
CA THR A 557 -29.84 -1.01 -1.88
C THR A 557 -29.76 -0.60 -0.41
N VAL A 558 -28.71 0.12 -0.02
CA VAL A 558 -28.66 0.85 1.26
C VAL A 558 -29.17 2.28 1.01
N ALA A 559 -30.20 2.67 1.74
CA ALA A 559 -30.98 3.88 1.46
C ALA A 559 -30.54 5.11 2.26
N SER A 560 -29.86 4.94 3.40
CA SER A 560 -29.27 6.05 4.17
C SER A 560 -27.75 6.01 4.19
N LEU A 561 -27.14 7.08 4.64
CA LEU A 561 -25.70 7.26 4.77
C LEU A 561 -25.37 7.68 6.21
N THR A 562 -24.64 6.83 6.92
CA THR A 562 -24.18 7.13 8.28
C THR A 562 -22.87 7.90 8.27
N LEU A 563 -22.75 8.84 9.21
CA LEU A 563 -21.64 9.76 9.39
C LEU A 563 -21.08 9.60 10.81
N LYS A 564 -19.78 9.82 10.99
CA LYS A 564 -19.13 9.75 12.31
C LYS A 564 -19.45 10.98 13.21
N ASP A 565 -19.89 12.09 12.61
CA ASP A 565 -20.22 13.35 13.26
C ASP A 565 -21.67 13.72 12.95
N ALA A 566 -22.29 14.56 13.80
CA ALA A 566 -23.67 15.03 13.59
C ALA A 566 -23.84 15.65 12.18
N PRO A 567 -24.95 15.35 11.50
CA PRO A 567 -26.18 14.74 12.00
C PRO A 567 -26.20 13.19 12.14
N PHE A 568 -25.09 12.51 12.11
CA PHE A 568 -24.84 11.05 12.21
C PHE A 568 -25.46 10.19 11.12
N GLU A 569 -26.61 10.60 10.56
CA GLU A 569 -27.27 9.88 9.46
C GLU A 569 -28.00 10.86 8.55
N THR A 570 -27.90 10.65 7.24
CA THR A 570 -28.59 11.42 6.20
C THR A 570 -29.17 10.47 5.15
N GLU A 571 -30.06 10.98 4.31
CA GLU A 571 -30.42 10.30 3.07
C GLU A 571 -29.20 10.18 2.14
N VAL A 572 -29.10 9.09 1.40
CA VAL A 572 -28.10 8.98 0.31
C VAL A 572 -28.38 10.09 -0.72
N PRO A 573 -27.37 10.89 -1.13
CA PRO A 573 -27.58 11.93 -2.13
C PRO A 573 -28.28 11.43 -3.39
N GLN A 574 -29.39 12.07 -3.75
CA GLN A 574 -30.22 11.72 -4.91
C GLN A 574 -30.74 10.27 -4.90
N TYR A 575 -31.05 9.70 -3.73
CA TYR A 575 -31.50 8.31 -3.62
C TYR A 575 -32.80 8.05 -4.38
N LEU A 576 -33.83 8.88 -4.11
CA LEU A 576 -35.15 8.73 -4.75
C LEU A 576 -35.09 8.95 -6.26
N GLU A 577 -34.26 9.85 -6.74
CA GLU A 577 -34.02 10.04 -8.17
C GLU A 577 -33.34 8.85 -8.80
N GLY A 578 -32.39 8.22 -8.09
CA GLY A 578 -31.68 7.03 -8.55
C GLY A 578 -32.58 5.80 -8.69
N ILE A 579 -33.53 5.60 -7.76
CA ILE A 579 -34.44 4.44 -7.78
C ILE A 579 -35.69 4.67 -8.63
N LYS A 580 -36.04 5.91 -8.93
CA LYS A 580 -37.28 6.26 -9.69
C LYS A 580 -37.40 5.50 -11.01
N PRO A 581 -36.37 5.35 -11.87
CA PRO A 581 -36.48 4.58 -13.09
C PRO A 581 -36.91 3.12 -12.87
N PHE A 582 -36.53 2.52 -11.73
CA PHE A 582 -36.87 1.14 -11.39
C PHE A 582 -38.33 1.03 -10.97
N THR A 583 -38.78 1.93 -10.09
CA THR A 583 -40.17 1.95 -9.61
C THR A 583 -41.14 2.33 -10.75
N ASP A 584 -40.78 3.27 -11.65
CA ASP A 584 -41.55 3.62 -12.84
C ASP A 584 -41.65 2.44 -13.81
N ALA A 585 -40.69 1.54 -13.88
CA ALA A 585 -40.70 0.32 -14.67
C ALA A 585 -41.40 -0.86 -13.95
N GLY A 586 -42.00 -0.63 -12.78
CA GLY A 586 -42.76 -1.63 -12.01
C GLY A 586 -41.88 -2.62 -11.23
N MET A 587 -40.60 -2.35 -11.06
CA MET A 587 -39.71 -3.16 -10.25
C MET A 587 -39.82 -2.75 -8.77
N GLU A 588 -39.64 -3.72 -7.87
CA GLU A 588 -39.63 -3.47 -6.44
C GLU A 588 -38.22 -3.03 -5.99
N VAL A 589 -38.15 -2.06 -5.09
CA VAL A 589 -36.89 -1.59 -4.50
C VAL A 589 -36.93 -1.80 -3.00
N VAL A 590 -35.99 -2.57 -2.48
CA VAL A 590 -35.78 -2.75 -1.05
C VAL A 590 -34.65 -1.83 -0.61
N GLY A 591 -35.00 -0.80 0.17
CA GLY A 591 -34.06 0.15 0.73
C GLY A 591 -33.82 -0.15 2.21
N ILE A 592 -32.63 -0.68 2.53
CA ILE A 592 -32.29 -0.92 3.95
C ILE A 592 -31.63 0.32 4.57
N ARG A 593 -31.99 0.61 5.82
CA ARG A 593 -31.31 1.61 6.64
C ARG A 593 -29.86 1.20 6.89
N ASP A 594 -28.93 2.14 6.83
CA ASP A 594 -27.51 1.92 7.12
C ASP A 594 -27.29 1.60 8.60
N ASN A 595 -26.19 0.90 8.89
CA ASN A 595 -25.74 0.63 10.25
C ASN A 595 -24.89 1.81 10.79
N PRO A 596 -24.70 1.91 12.12
CA PRO A 596 -23.89 2.94 12.76
C PRO A 596 -22.48 3.06 12.23
N ARG A 597 -21.95 4.31 12.24
CA ARG A 597 -20.55 4.65 12.00
C ARG A 597 -19.97 5.33 13.23
N PHE A 598 -18.77 4.92 13.63
CA PHE A 598 -18.11 5.40 14.84
C PHE A 598 -16.83 6.16 14.53
N GLY A 599 -16.36 6.98 15.47
CA GLY A 599 -15.06 7.62 15.42
C GLY A 599 -13.89 6.70 15.86
N ILE A 600 -14.20 5.46 16.24
CA ILE A 600 -13.25 4.47 16.78
C ILE A 600 -13.46 3.11 16.12
N ASN A 601 -12.39 2.31 16.05
CA ASN A 601 -12.48 0.93 15.61
C ASN A 601 -13.05 0.07 16.77
N MET A 602 -14.22 -0.52 16.57
CA MET A 602 -14.96 -1.20 17.63
C MET A 602 -14.27 -2.48 18.14
N PRO A 603 -13.77 -3.40 17.28
CA PRO A 603 -12.95 -4.53 17.73
C PRO A 603 -11.70 -4.13 18.50
N GLU A 604 -10.99 -3.08 18.06
CA GLU A 604 -9.80 -2.57 18.76
C GLU A 604 -10.16 -2.01 20.15
N CYS A 605 -11.33 -1.34 20.25
CA CYS A 605 -11.85 -0.85 21.52
C CYS A 605 -12.06 -2.01 22.51
N VAL A 606 -12.73 -3.07 22.07
CA VAL A 606 -12.98 -4.27 22.90
C VAL A 606 -11.69 -4.95 23.33
N GLN A 607 -10.73 -5.11 22.42
CA GLN A 607 -9.43 -5.72 22.74
C GLN A 607 -8.65 -4.94 23.80
N LYS A 608 -8.77 -3.63 23.79
CA LYS A 608 -8.06 -2.74 24.72
C LYS A 608 -8.76 -2.61 26.08
N ASN A 609 -10.09 -2.55 26.08
CA ASN A 609 -10.86 -2.10 27.24
C ASN A 609 -11.85 -3.15 27.76
N GLY A 610 -12.09 -4.22 27.01
CA GLY A 610 -13.11 -5.22 27.28
C GLY A 610 -14.47 -4.93 26.59
N PRO A 611 -15.33 -5.95 26.43
CA PRO A 611 -16.60 -5.81 25.72
C PRO A 611 -17.61 -4.91 26.43
N ASP A 612 -17.58 -4.86 27.77
CA ASP A 612 -18.53 -4.10 28.59
C ASP A 612 -18.08 -2.64 28.84
N ALA A 613 -16.94 -2.24 28.28
CA ALA A 613 -16.41 -0.89 28.48
C ALA A 613 -17.35 0.16 27.85
N PRO A 614 -17.74 1.22 28.58
CA PRO A 614 -18.69 2.23 28.09
C PRO A 614 -18.29 2.86 26.75
N GLN A 615 -17.00 3.07 26.52
CA GLN A 615 -16.50 3.66 25.27
C GLN A 615 -16.63 2.70 24.05
N CYS A 616 -16.89 1.39 24.28
CA CYS A 616 -17.13 0.40 23.24
C CYS A 616 -18.63 0.11 23.07
N ASN A 617 -19.49 0.82 23.80
CA ASN A 617 -20.95 0.70 23.81
C ASN A 617 -21.55 2.10 23.61
N VAL A 618 -21.56 2.55 22.34
CA VAL A 618 -21.88 3.94 21.98
C VAL A 618 -23.39 4.17 22.03
N PRO A 619 -23.88 5.27 22.60
CA PRO A 619 -25.30 5.61 22.55
C PRO A 619 -25.82 5.71 21.12
N LEU A 620 -27.03 5.19 20.85
CA LEU A 620 -27.65 5.23 19.52
C LEU A 620 -27.67 6.65 18.94
N GLN A 621 -28.00 7.62 19.78
CA GLN A 621 -28.13 9.03 19.39
C GLN A 621 -26.80 9.70 18.94
N GLU A 622 -25.66 9.06 19.24
CA GLU A 622 -24.33 9.49 18.84
C GLU A 622 -23.80 8.73 17.61
N SER A 623 -24.65 7.93 16.94
CA SER A 623 -24.25 7.05 15.83
C SER A 623 -25.31 6.87 14.75
N LEU A 624 -26.59 7.12 15.06
CA LEU A 624 -27.71 7.09 14.12
C LEU A 624 -28.69 8.23 14.43
N ALA A 625 -29.50 8.62 13.44
CA ALA A 625 -30.68 9.45 13.67
C ALA A 625 -31.73 8.69 14.49
N GLY A 626 -32.55 9.41 15.25
CA GLY A 626 -33.63 8.76 16.06
C GLY A 626 -34.65 7.97 15.23
N SER A 627 -34.81 8.31 13.96
CA SER A 627 -35.56 7.58 12.93
C SER A 627 -34.83 7.66 11.60
N SER A 628 -35.04 6.65 10.74
CA SER A 628 -34.44 6.67 9.40
C SER A 628 -34.84 7.96 8.64
N PRO A 629 -33.91 8.65 7.98
CA PRO A 629 -34.23 9.82 7.13
C PRO A 629 -35.29 9.52 6.05
N LEU A 630 -35.40 8.26 5.62
CA LEU A 630 -36.36 7.86 4.60
C LEU A 630 -37.73 7.46 5.16
N GLU A 631 -37.92 7.44 6.46
CA GLU A 631 -39.22 7.04 7.06
C GLU A 631 -40.37 7.91 6.55
N ALA A 632 -40.09 9.17 6.22
CA ALA A 632 -41.05 10.08 5.63
C ALA A 632 -41.65 9.62 4.28
N TYR A 633 -41.00 8.68 3.60
CA TYR A 633 -41.38 8.15 2.29
C TYR A 633 -42.06 6.78 2.38
N ARG A 634 -42.12 6.16 3.55
CA ARG A 634 -42.77 4.88 3.78
C ARG A 634 -44.22 4.88 3.32
N GLY A 635 -44.56 4.01 2.38
CA GLY A 635 -45.91 3.91 1.78
C GLY A 635 -46.30 5.04 0.82
N LYS A 636 -45.42 6.02 0.56
CA LYS A 636 -45.68 7.15 -0.36
C LYS A 636 -45.05 6.94 -1.74
N VAL A 637 -44.01 6.15 -1.86
CA VAL A 637 -43.36 5.81 -3.12
C VAL A 637 -43.77 4.38 -3.48
N ALA A 638 -44.51 4.22 -4.55
CA ALA A 638 -44.97 2.91 -5.00
C ALA A 638 -43.75 2.03 -5.37
N GLY A 639 -43.72 0.79 -4.93
CA GLY A 639 -42.62 -0.13 -5.18
C GLY A 639 -41.39 0.06 -4.31
N LEU A 640 -41.36 1.06 -3.38
CA LEU A 640 -40.28 1.23 -2.40
C LEU A 640 -40.66 0.58 -1.06
N HIS A 641 -39.88 -0.38 -0.64
CA HIS A 641 -39.98 -1.12 0.62
C HIS A 641 -38.80 -0.74 1.52
N LEU A 642 -39.06 -0.18 2.70
CA LEU A 642 -38.04 0.26 3.64
C LEU A 642 -37.84 -0.76 4.77
N MET A 643 -36.61 -1.22 4.92
CA MET A 643 -36.17 -2.12 6.01
C MET A 643 -35.32 -1.37 7.03
N ASP A 644 -35.50 -1.68 8.29
CA ASP A 644 -34.69 -1.18 9.40
C ASP A 644 -34.30 -2.36 10.30
N MET A 645 -32.99 -2.57 10.45
CA MET A 645 -32.42 -3.64 11.30
C MET A 645 -31.73 -3.07 12.55
N SER A 646 -31.91 -1.77 12.82
CA SER A 646 -31.20 -1.09 13.92
C SER A 646 -31.52 -1.69 15.30
N ASP A 647 -32.71 -2.23 15.52
CA ASP A 647 -33.08 -2.87 16.78
C ASP A 647 -32.28 -4.15 17.10
N PHE A 648 -31.75 -4.79 16.03
CA PHE A 648 -30.88 -5.97 16.13
C PHE A 648 -29.38 -5.61 16.10
N ILE A 649 -29.06 -4.32 16.04
CA ILE A 649 -27.69 -3.81 16.03
C ILE A 649 -27.45 -2.92 17.26
N CYS A 650 -28.43 -2.07 17.60
CA CYS A 650 -28.38 -1.06 18.66
C CYS A 650 -29.54 -1.24 19.65
N ALA A 651 -29.56 -2.35 20.37
CA ALA A 651 -30.63 -2.66 21.32
C ALA A 651 -30.66 -1.69 22.50
N GLY A 652 -31.87 -1.32 22.92
CA GLY A 652 -32.09 -0.51 24.14
C GLY A 652 -31.46 0.89 24.09
N GLY A 653 -31.26 1.44 22.91
CA GLY A 653 -30.68 2.78 22.71
C GLY A 653 -29.15 2.85 22.81
N THR A 654 -28.49 1.70 22.75
CA THR A 654 -27.02 1.60 22.74
C THR A 654 -26.58 0.69 21.61
N CYS A 655 -25.50 1.05 20.92
CA CYS A 655 -24.86 0.25 19.88
C CYS A 655 -23.62 -0.45 20.46
N PRO A 656 -23.74 -1.68 20.96
CA PRO A 656 -22.65 -2.40 21.59
C PRO A 656 -21.70 -2.97 20.56
N ALA A 657 -20.42 -3.08 20.91
CA ALA A 657 -19.43 -3.72 20.04
C ALA A 657 -19.58 -5.25 19.99
N VAL A 658 -20.20 -5.86 21.01
CA VAL A 658 -20.39 -7.31 21.13
C VAL A 658 -21.82 -7.58 21.58
N VAL A 659 -22.49 -8.51 20.93
CA VAL A 659 -23.83 -9.02 21.30
C VAL A 659 -23.78 -10.53 21.27
N GLY A 660 -24.26 -11.18 22.33
CA GLY A 660 -24.37 -12.65 22.40
C GLY A 660 -23.03 -13.34 22.02
N ASN A 661 -21.91 -12.86 22.56
CA ASN A 661 -20.56 -13.35 22.29
C ASN A 661 -20.13 -13.26 20.81
N VAL A 662 -20.73 -12.36 20.03
CA VAL A 662 -20.36 -12.11 18.64
C VAL A 662 -20.00 -10.63 18.46
N TYR A 663 -18.85 -10.34 17.87
CA TYR A 663 -18.52 -8.97 17.46
C TYR A 663 -19.52 -8.48 16.42
N VAL A 664 -20.19 -7.37 16.72
CA VAL A 664 -21.15 -6.73 15.81
C VAL A 664 -20.43 -6.11 14.62
N TYR A 665 -19.35 -5.41 14.88
CA TYR A 665 -18.60 -4.64 13.85
C TYR A 665 -17.22 -5.24 13.60
N LYS A 666 -16.78 -5.19 12.37
CA LYS A 666 -15.41 -5.59 11.98
C LYS A 666 -14.40 -4.44 12.01
N ASP A 667 -14.88 -3.21 11.97
CA ASP A 667 -14.08 -1.98 12.01
C ASP A 667 -14.89 -0.84 12.67
N ASP A 668 -14.82 0.39 12.14
CA ASP A 668 -15.54 1.55 12.65
C ASP A 668 -16.94 1.72 12.03
N ASN A 669 -17.33 0.92 11.03
CA ASN A 669 -18.58 1.14 10.31
C ASN A 669 -19.17 -0.08 9.57
N HIS A 670 -18.46 -1.20 9.46
CA HIS A 670 -18.98 -2.40 8.81
C HIS A 670 -19.38 -3.46 9.84
N LEU A 671 -20.47 -4.17 9.58
CA LEU A 671 -20.87 -5.35 10.36
C LEU A 671 -19.96 -6.54 10.02
N THR A 672 -19.74 -7.43 10.98
CA THR A 672 -19.10 -8.71 10.72
C THR A 672 -20.03 -9.64 9.95
N LYS A 673 -19.47 -10.43 9.01
CA LYS A 673 -20.19 -11.52 8.35
C LYS A 673 -20.84 -12.45 9.39
N THR A 674 -20.09 -12.83 10.41
CA THR A 674 -20.54 -13.71 11.48
C THR A 674 -21.77 -13.13 12.20
N TYR A 675 -21.77 -11.83 12.53
CA TYR A 675 -22.94 -11.21 13.17
C TYR A 675 -24.16 -11.17 12.25
N VAL A 676 -23.99 -10.73 11.00
CA VAL A 676 -25.09 -10.68 10.01
C VAL A 676 -25.69 -12.07 9.77
N GLN A 677 -24.90 -13.15 9.82
CA GLN A 677 -25.40 -14.51 9.74
C GLN A 677 -26.32 -14.87 10.92
N THR A 678 -26.05 -14.34 12.11
CA THR A 678 -26.97 -14.55 13.27
C THR A 678 -28.27 -13.76 13.15
N MET A 679 -28.33 -12.76 12.25
CA MET A 679 -29.53 -11.97 11.95
C MET A 679 -30.45 -12.64 10.92
N ILE A 680 -30.06 -13.74 10.26
CA ILE A 680 -30.80 -14.33 9.14
C ILE A 680 -32.30 -14.47 9.44
N PRO A 681 -32.78 -15.07 10.56
CA PRO A 681 -34.19 -15.22 10.77
C PRO A 681 -34.96 -13.89 10.86
N MET A 682 -34.39 -12.90 11.56
CA MET A 682 -34.98 -11.57 11.72
C MET A 682 -34.93 -10.77 10.42
N PHE A 683 -33.85 -10.92 9.68
CA PHE A 683 -33.68 -10.28 8.37
C PHE A 683 -34.69 -10.82 7.36
N GLU A 684 -34.86 -12.14 7.29
CA GLU A 684 -35.86 -12.80 6.44
C GLU A 684 -37.28 -12.36 6.80
N GLN A 685 -37.64 -12.38 8.07
CA GLN A 685 -38.91 -11.89 8.54
C GLN A 685 -39.15 -10.44 8.11
N SER A 686 -38.23 -9.54 8.42
CA SER A 686 -38.34 -8.11 8.04
C SER A 686 -38.44 -7.90 6.52
N LEU A 687 -37.70 -8.69 5.73
CA LEU A 687 -37.75 -8.64 4.29
C LEU A 687 -39.14 -9.06 3.75
N LEU A 688 -39.64 -10.20 4.23
CA LEU A 688 -40.96 -10.73 3.80
C LEU A 688 -42.11 -9.84 4.27
N GLU A 689 -42.05 -9.30 5.48
CA GLU A 689 -43.09 -8.38 6.01
C GLU A 689 -43.11 -7.07 5.25
N SER A 690 -41.93 -6.50 4.92
CA SER A 690 -41.86 -5.21 4.23
C SER A 690 -42.29 -5.30 2.77
N THR A 691 -42.01 -6.42 2.12
CA THR A 691 -42.27 -6.61 0.67
C THR A 691 -43.57 -7.36 0.39
N GLY A 692 -44.07 -8.16 1.33
CA GLY A 692 -45.16 -9.08 1.11
C GLY A 692 -44.81 -10.31 0.25
N TRP A 693 -43.50 -10.60 0.08
CA TRP A 693 -43.04 -11.78 -0.67
C TRP A 693 -43.38 -13.07 0.08
N LYS A 694 -43.51 -14.16 -0.69
CA LYS A 694 -43.85 -15.49 -0.16
C LYS A 694 -42.70 -16.46 -0.37
#